data_d5ed7f03d4e11b4a45104b61f37f5b07
#
_entry.id   d5ed7f03d4e11b4a45104b61f37f5b07
#
_cell.length_a   1.000
_cell.length_b   1.000
_cell.length_c   1.000
_cell.angle_alpha   90.00
_cell.angle_beta   90.00
_cell.angle_gamma   90.00
#
_symmetry.space_group_name_H-M   'P 1'
#
loop_
_entity.id
_entity.type
_entity.pdbx_description
1 polymer ?
#
loop_
_entity_poly.entity_id
_entity_poly.type
_entity_poly.pdbx_seq_one_letter_code
_entity_poly.pdbx_strand_id
1 'polypeptide(L)'
;MKTRKMYDSSLNLKRMSITLALSSAMLCPAALHAAGNGNAAPMPQAVQQAGVVKGTIVDETGQPMIGVTVIPQSGAKNGTVTDLDGNFTLNAPVGSTIKLSYTGYKEKTVKTTGGMMTLKMEPDVVGLDDVVVVGYGTQKKRDLTGAVTSIKAEDITLAPTSNAMEALQGKIAGMDIAVTSGQIGSSPEILLRGSRSIYGSNEPLFIIDGVPGSYSQINPADIETIDVLKDASSTAIYGSAGANGVVMITTKRGKQGKPTVNFDAYYGFSGNPNYKHGMTGDEWVAYQKEAYKYKNGIEATDMSVIFNNPTYLDAYEQGKWIDWVDEASGRTATTQKYSMSVNAGGKSTKVYAALSYTQDKGLLKNEQQDMYQIRLNIDQEIFKWAKLGFTSNLNYRDRDAGVKNTFTKALTSFPLGDAYNEDESIRHEFINSQYSPLGDYIKEQYANNTRSTYINTTGYLELTPVKGLSFRSQLSATLSNSRQGLYWGAQCNANRPTYAGTPHAEVKHAEAYSYMWENILNYKITVAKDHDFGATFVTSWQKAQNESYVTGGSGQDMDKWFYHRLASAKSQHIESDYSQTQKMSYALRFNYSYKGRYLLNLSNRWDGVSWFSQGNKWDSFFAAALAWRISDEAFMESTKGWLDNLKLRVGYGVTGNSGGMGAY
;
A
#
# COMPACT_ATOMS: atom_id res chain seq x y z
N MET A 1 10.65 36.93 25.71
CA MET A 1 9.30 36.87 25.17
C MET A 1 9.13 37.38 23.72
N LYS A 2 10.12 38.04 23.11
CA LYS A 2 10.06 38.54 21.70
C LYS A 2 10.70 37.62 20.63
N THR A 3 11.48 36.62 21.02
CA THR A 3 12.19 35.72 20.10
C THR A 3 11.35 34.51 19.64
N ARG A 4 10.24 34.21 20.30
CA ARG A 4 9.36 33.07 19.96
C ARG A 4 8.49 33.30 18.71
N LYS A 5 8.21 34.57 18.35
CA LYS A 5 7.39 34.92 17.17
C LYS A 5 8.15 34.89 15.84
N MET A 6 9.48 34.99 15.85
CA MET A 6 10.25 34.96 14.59
C MET A 6 10.53 33.54 14.07
N TYR A 7 10.53 32.53 14.94
CA TYR A 7 10.77 31.15 14.53
C TYR A 7 9.49 30.47 13.96
N ASP A 8 8.32 30.83 14.49
CA ASP A 8 7.03 30.35 13.98
C ASP A 8 6.68 30.94 12.60
N SER A 9 7.14 32.16 12.29
CA SER A 9 6.84 32.78 10.99
C SER A 9 7.63 32.17 9.82
N SER A 10 8.84 31.65 10.06
CA SER A 10 9.63 31.00 9.00
C SER A 10 9.13 29.58 8.66
N LEU A 11 8.59 28.86 9.66
CA LEU A 11 7.95 27.56 9.41
C LEU A 11 6.60 27.71 8.69
N ASN A 12 5.83 28.75 9.04
CA ASN A 12 4.56 29.05 8.36
C ASN A 12 4.77 29.55 6.92
N LEU A 13 5.86 30.30 6.62
CA LEU A 13 6.17 30.69 5.25
C LEU A 13 6.58 29.52 4.35
N LYS A 14 7.31 28.51 4.87
CA LYS A 14 7.64 27.29 4.10
C LYS A 14 6.41 26.39 3.89
N ARG A 15 5.52 26.31 4.88
CA ARG A 15 4.23 25.63 4.73
C ARG A 15 3.30 26.38 3.76
N MET A 16 3.28 27.70 3.80
CA MET A 16 2.53 28.54 2.85
C MET A 16 3.08 28.50 1.42
N SER A 17 4.40 28.38 1.24
CA SER A 17 5.00 28.30 -0.10
C SER A 17 4.65 26.98 -0.83
N ILE A 18 4.53 25.87 -0.10
CA ILE A 18 4.08 24.60 -0.68
C ILE A 18 2.58 24.63 -0.98
N THR A 19 1.78 25.29 -0.15
CA THR A 19 0.34 25.46 -0.38
C THR A 19 0.05 26.43 -1.55
N LEU A 20 0.88 27.47 -1.75
CA LEU A 20 0.74 28.40 -2.87
C LEU A 20 1.22 27.81 -4.21
N ALA A 21 2.24 26.95 -4.21
CA ALA A 21 2.69 26.25 -5.41
C ALA A 21 1.67 25.24 -5.94
N LEU A 22 0.87 24.65 -5.05
CA LEU A 22 -0.23 23.75 -5.41
C LEU A 22 -1.47 24.50 -5.93
N SER A 23 -1.71 25.74 -5.50
CA SER A 23 -2.84 26.55 -5.97
C SER A 23 -2.61 27.21 -7.33
N SER A 24 -1.34 27.45 -7.75
CA SER A 24 -1.02 28.05 -9.04
C SER A 24 -1.03 27.07 -10.24
N ALA A 25 -1.04 25.77 -9.99
CA ALA A 25 -1.12 24.75 -11.04
C ALA A 25 -2.56 24.42 -11.50
N MET A 26 -3.60 24.99 -10.86
CA MET A 26 -5.01 24.72 -11.19
C MET A 26 -5.73 25.82 -11.98
N LEU A 27 -5.06 26.85 -12.43
CA LEU A 27 -5.67 27.95 -13.21
C LEU A 27 -5.15 27.95 -14.65
N CYS A 28 -5.68 27.07 -15.48
CA CYS A 28 -5.66 27.24 -16.93
C CYS A 28 -7.12 27.45 -17.39
N PRO A 29 -7.49 28.63 -17.90
CA PRO A 29 -8.86 28.88 -18.35
C PRO A 29 -9.07 28.25 -19.73
N ALA A 30 -9.94 27.25 -19.82
CA ALA A 30 -10.49 26.83 -21.09
C ALA A 30 -11.48 27.91 -21.59
N ALA A 31 -11.07 28.65 -22.60
CA ALA A 31 -11.95 29.57 -23.30
C ALA A 31 -13.05 28.78 -24.03
N LEU A 32 -14.29 28.89 -23.54
CA LEU A 32 -15.47 28.49 -24.29
C LEU A 32 -15.84 29.61 -25.28
N HIS A 33 -15.70 29.31 -26.56
CA HIS A 33 -16.34 30.12 -27.61
C HIS A 33 -17.78 29.67 -27.77
N ALA A 34 -18.69 30.56 -27.43
CA ALA A 34 -20.09 30.48 -27.81
C ALA A 34 -20.26 31.20 -29.16
N ALA A 35 -20.79 30.51 -30.14
CA ALA A 35 -21.34 31.11 -31.35
C ALA A 35 -22.68 30.44 -31.64
N GLY A 36 -23.70 31.17 -31.54
CA GLY A 36 -24.40 31.72 -32.66
C GLY A 36 -25.78 31.10 -32.88
N ASN A 37 -26.78 31.92 -32.71
CA ASN A 37 -28.22 31.73 -32.93
C ASN A 37 -28.56 31.13 -34.32
N GLY A 38 -29.52 30.20 -34.30
CA GLY A 38 -30.28 29.82 -35.48
C GLY A 38 -31.70 29.43 -35.11
N ASN A 39 -32.64 30.34 -35.29
CA ASN A 39 -34.08 30.12 -35.20
C ASN A 39 -34.56 29.10 -36.22
N ALA A 40 -35.16 28.00 -35.77
CA ALA A 40 -36.01 27.16 -36.62
C ALA A 40 -37.37 26.94 -35.91
N ALA A 41 -38.43 27.20 -36.64
CA ALA A 41 -39.82 27.13 -36.23
C ALA A 41 -40.26 25.71 -35.80
N PRO A 42 -41.25 25.56 -34.90
CA PRO A 42 -41.66 24.25 -34.39
C PRO A 42 -42.61 23.55 -35.38
N MET A 43 -42.25 22.34 -35.79
CA MET A 43 -43.20 21.39 -36.34
C MET A 43 -43.99 20.69 -35.24
N PRO A 44 -45.27 20.35 -35.43
CA PRO A 44 -46.10 19.77 -34.41
C PRO A 44 -45.67 18.34 -34.08
N GLN A 45 -45.20 18.11 -32.86
CA GLN A 45 -44.99 16.77 -32.34
C GLN A 45 -46.33 16.11 -32.05
N ALA A 46 -46.55 14.94 -32.61
CA ALA A 46 -47.62 14.04 -32.16
C ALA A 46 -47.36 13.67 -30.69
N VAL A 47 -48.28 14.03 -29.82
CA VAL A 47 -48.29 13.67 -28.40
C VAL A 47 -48.53 12.16 -28.33
N GLN A 48 -47.43 11.37 -28.23
CA GLN A 48 -47.52 10.00 -27.77
C GLN A 48 -47.84 10.05 -26.26
N GLN A 49 -48.96 9.46 -25.85
CA GLN A 49 -49.32 9.27 -24.45
C GLN A 49 -48.18 8.56 -23.73
N ALA A 50 -47.61 9.23 -22.77
CA ALA A 50 -46.59 8.65 -21.88
C ALA A 50 -47.24 7.52 -21.05
N GLY A 51 -46.96 6.28 -21.40
CA GLY A 51 -47.36 5.11 -20.61
C GLY A 51 -46.43 4.97 -19.40
N VAL A 52 -47.03 4.57 -18.26
CA VAL A 52 -46.24 4.19 -17.08
C VAL A 52 -45.98 2.68 -17.14
N VAL A 53 -44.71 2.30 -17.20
CA VAL A 53 -44.28 0.91 -17.15
C VAL A 53 -43.92 0.56 -15.71
N LYS A 54 -44.44 -0.56 -15.19
CA LYS A 54 -44.16 -1.07 -13.85
C LYS A 54 -43.63 -2.51 -13.94
N GLY A 55 -42.75 -2.87 -13.01
CA GLY A 55 -42.27 -4.24 -12.92
C GLY A 55 -41.45 -4.49 -11.66
N THR A 56 -41.14 -5.77 -11.43
CA THR A 56 -40.27 -6.24 -10.34
C THR A 56 -39.04 -6.89 -10.96
N ILE A 57 -37.88 -6.59 -10.43
CA ILE A 57 -36.61 -7.19 -10.85
C ILE A 57 -36.14 -8.15 -9.75
N VAL A 58 -35.81 -9.38 -10.16
CA VAL A 58 -35.38 -10.46 -9.26
C VAL A 58 -34.05 -11.03 -9.74
N ASP A 59 -33.30 -11.64 -8.80
CA ASP A 59 -32.07 -12.36 -9.07
C ASP A 59 -32.32 -13.76 -9.65
N GLU A 60 -31.26 -14.56 -9.83
CA GLU A 60 -31.34 -15.95 -10.31
C GLU A 60 -32.07 -16.90 -9.37
N THR A 61 -32.21 -16.54 -8.09
CA THR A 61 -32.95 -17.31 -7.07
C THR A 61 -34.40 -16.89 -6.94
N GLY A 62 -34.78 -15.77 -7.59
CA GLY A 62 -36.13 -15.19 -7.52
C GLY A 62 -36.30 -14.19 -6.37
N GLN A 63 -35.21 -13.76 -5.72
CA GLN A 63 -35.26 -12.73 -4.68
C GLN A 63 -35.31 -11.31 -5.28
N PRO A 64 -36.06 -10.37 -4.68
CA PRO A 64 -36.12 -8.99 -5.16
C PRO A 64 -34.74 -8.31 -5.14
N MET A 65 -34.42 -7.56 -6.19
CA MET A 65 -33.16 -6.82 -6.30
C MET A 65 -33.37 -5.33 -6.11
N ILE A 66 -32.82 -4.78 -5.03
CA ILE A 66 -32.82 -3.33 -4.75
C ILE A 66 -31.72 -2.60 -5.52
N GLY A 67 -32.00 -1.38 -6.00
CA GLY A 67 -31.01 -0.48 -6.59
C GLY A 67 -30.63 -0.82 -8.05
N VAL A 68 -31.36 -1.70 -8.73
CA VAL A 68 -31.16 -1.97 -10.16
C VAL A 68 -31.54 -0.73 -10.97
N THR A 69 -30.64 -0.24 -11.77
CA THR A 69 -30.86 0.92 -12.65
C THR A 69 -31.63 0.50 -13.89
N VAL A 70 -32.74 1.18 -14.16
CA VAL A 70 -33.64 0.95 -15.31
C VAL A 70 -33.67 2.22 -16.18
N ILE A 71 -33.16 2.13 -17.40
CA ILE A 71 -33.02 3.28 -18.31
C ILE A 71 -33.71 2.98 -19.64
N PRO A 72 -34.59 3.89 -20.16
CA PRO A 72 -35.12 3.74 -21.51
C PRO A 72 -34.03 3.97 -22.56
N GLN A 73 -33.97 3.12 -23.57
CA GLN A 73 -32.92 3.18 -24.62
C GLN A 73 -33.22 4.26 -25.68
N SER A 74 -34.44 4.76 -25.77
CA SER A 74 -34.86 5.79 -26.72
C SER A 74 -35.79 6.82 -26.08
N GLY A 75 -35.48 8.09 -26.22
CA GLY A 75 -36.42 9.23 -26.09
C GLY A 75 -36.66 9.86 -24.73
N ALA A 76 -36.43 9.23 -23.59
CA ALA A 76 -36.58 9.81 -22.28
C ALA A 76 -35.25 9.87 -21.50
N LYS A 77 -34.94 11.04 -20.95
CA LYS A 77 -33.71 11.25 -20.17
C LYS A 77 -33.78 10.76 -18.71
N ASN A 78 -34.90 10.22 -18.25
CA ASN A 78 -35.12 9.88 -16.86
C ASN A 78 -35.20 8.36 -16.69
N GLY A 79 -34.14 7.76 -16.15
CA GLY A 79 -34.15 6.41 -15.62
C GLY A 79 -34.76 6.36 -14.20
N THR A 80 -34.99 5.15 -13.68
CA THR A 80 -35.42 4.89 -12.31
C THR A 80 -34.53 3.78 -11.71
N VAL A 81 -34.63 3.58 -10.39
CA VAL A 81 -33.99 2.47 -9.68
C VAL A 81 -35.05 1.66 -8.95
N THR A 82 -34.79 0.37 -8.73
CA THR A 82 -35.70 -0.50 -7.97
C THR A 82 -35.65 -0.19 -6.48
N ASP A 83 -36.81 -0.31 -5.83
CA ASP A 83 -37.02 -0.16 -4.38
C ASP A 83 -36.58 -1.44 -3.59
N LEU A 84 -36.88 -1.46 -2.28
CA LEU A 84 -36.56 -2.59 -1.38
C LEU A 84 -37.19 -3.92 -1.79
N ASP A 85 -38.36 -3.87 -2.46
CA ASP A 85 -39.09 -5.03 -2.94
C ASP A 85 -38.78 -5.34 -4.41
N GLY A 86 -37.70 -4.73 -4.97
CA GLY A 86 -37.30 -4.89 -6.35
C GLY A 86 -38.20 -4.24 -7.38
N ASN A 87 -39.19 -3.41 -6.98
CA ASN A 87 -40.14 -2.80 -7.89
C ASN A 87 -39.61 -1.54 -8.50
N PHE A 88 -39.94 -1.29 -9.77
CA PHE A 88 -39.66 -0.04 -10.44
C PHE A 88 -40.93 0.54 -11.13
N THR A 89 -40.94 1.84 -11.26
CA THR A 89 -41.91 2.58 -12.03
C THR A 89 -41.17 3.54 -12.96
N LEU A 90 -41.41 3.40 -14.27
CA LEU A 90 -40.71 4.17 -15.30
C LEU A 90 -41.74 4.84 -16.24
N ASN A 91 -41.59 6.14 -16.45
CA ASN A 91 -42.37 6.87 -17.47
C ASN A 91 -41.78 6.63 -18.86
N ALA A 92 -42.28 5.62 -19.55
CA ALA A 92 -41.83 5.24 -20.89
C ALA A 92 -43.03 4.69 -21.70
N PRO A 93 -43.10 4.89 -23.01
CA PRO A 93 -44.15 4.30 -23.86
C PRO A 93 -44.11 2.77 -23.77
N VAL A 94 -45.29 2.15 -23.74
CA VAL A 94 -45.44 0.70 -23.88
C VAL A 94 -44.84 0.25 -25.20
N GLY A 95 -44.01 -0.83 -25.23
CA GLY A 95 -43.26 -1.28 -26.39
C GLY A 95 -41.89 -0.64 -26.51
N SER A 96 -41.50 0.33 -25.67
CA SER A 96 -40.14 0.87 -25.65
C SER A 96 -39.12 -0.16 -25.13
N THR A 97 -37.87 0.01 -25.50
CA THR A 97 -36.80 -0.84 -24.99
C THR A 97 -36.18 -0.20 -23.76
N ILE A 98 -36.12 -0.94 -22.66
CA ILE A 98 -35.44 -0.56 -21.42
C ILE A 98 -34.17 -1.37 -21.22
N LYS A 99 -33.14 -0.74 -20.67
CA LYS A 99 -31.89 -1.36 -20.29
C LYS A 99 -31.82 -1.45 -18.76
N LEU A 100 -31.53 -2.64 -18.27
CA LEU A 100 -31.32 -2.94 -16.86
C LEU A 100 -29.82 -3.07 -16.62
N SER A 101 -29.30 -2.42 -15.59
CA SER A 101 -27.92 -2.58 -15.17
C SER A 101 -27.80 -2.62 -13.63
N TYR A 102 -26.97 -3.55 -13.14
CA TYR A 102 -26.67 -3.71 -11.74
C TYR A 102 -25.26 -4.28 -11.57
N THR A 103 -24.50 -3.81 -10.58
CA THR A 103 -23.14 -4.27 -10.35
C THR A 103 -23.11 -5.77 -10.04
N GLY A 104 -22.32 -6.53 -10.79
CA GLY A 104 -22.24 -7.99 -10.64
C GLY A 104 -23.28 -8.79 -11.44
N TYR A 105 -24.10 -8.13 -12.26
CA TYR A 105 -25.10 -8.78 -13.12
C TYR A 105 -24.96 -8.34 -14.57
N LYS A 106 -25.27 -9.25 -15.50
CA LYS A 106 -25.27 -8.96 -16.95
C LYS A 106 -26.30 -7.89 -17.28
N GLU A 107 -25.88 -6.90 -18.04
CA GLU A 107 -26.82 -5.92 -18.58
C GLU A 107 -27.88 -6.61 -19.43
N LYS A 108 -29.15 -6.33 -19.16
CA LYS A 108 -30.29 -6.92 -19.86
C LYS A 108 -31.11 -5.85 -20.54
N THR A 109 -31.44 -6.09 -21.80
CA THR A 109 -32.28 -5.20 -22.58
C THR A 109 -33.63 -5.89 -22.84
N VAL A 110 -34.72 -5.23 -22.49
CA VAL A 110 -36.08 -5.82 -22.56
C VAL A 110 -37.05 -4.81 -23.19
N LYS A 111 -37.99 -5.30 -24.00
CA LYS A 111 -39.12 -4.48 -24.48
C LYS A 111 -40.20 -4.44 -23.41
N THR A 112 -40.70 -3.24 -23.14
CA THR A 112 -41.77 -3.03 -22.14
C THR A 112 -43.12 -3.50 -22.64
N THR A 113 -43.89 -4.14 -21.76
CA THR A 113 -45.25 -4.57 -22.00
C THR A 113 -46.26 -3.70 -21.20
N GLY A 114 -47.53 -3.73 -21.55
CA GLY A 114 -48.58 -2.90 -20.91
C GLY A 114 -49.07 -3.39 -19.54
N GLY A 115 -48.35 -4.35 -18.90
CA GLY A 115 -48.67 -4.91 -17.59
C GLY A 115 -47.49 -4.89 -16.62
N MET A 116 -47.68 -5.42 -15.41
CA MET A 116 -46.62 -5.61 -14.45
C MET A 116 -45.65 -6.69 -14.95
N MET A 117 -44.36 -6.35 -15.06
CA MET A 117 -43.32 -7.23 -15.62
C MET A 117 -42.48 -7.78 -14.48
N THR A 118 -42.24 -9.11 -14.48
CA THR A 118 -41.18 -9.69 -13.64
C THR A 118 -39.98 -9.99 -14.50
N LEU A 119 -38.85 -9.33 -14.17
CA LEU A 119 -37.63 -9.40 -14.96
C LEU A 119 -36.52 -10.04 -14.11
N LYS A 120 -36.00 -11.16 -14.60
CA LYS A 120 -34.92 -11.89 -13.94
C LYS A 120 -33.58 -11.40 -14.47
N MET A 121 -32.68 -10.98 -13.57
CA MET A 121 -31.28 -10.69 -13.89
C MET A 121 -30.45 -11.98 -13.77
N GLU A 122 -29.43 -12.08 -14.61
CA GLU A 122 -28.45 -13.14 -14.53
C GLU A 122 -27.15 -12.59 -13.96
N PRO A 123 -26.54 -13.24 -12.96
CA PRO A 123 -25.26 -12.79 -12.46
C PRO A 123 -24.27 -12.74 -13.62
N ASP A 124 -23.52 -11.64 -13.70
CA ASP A 124 -22.34 -11.60 -14.51
C ASP A 124 -21.28 -12.42 -13.76
N VAL A 125 -21.36 -13.74 -13.96
CA VAL A 125 -20.35 -14.67 -13.48
C VAL A 125 -19.06 -14.13 -14.06
N VAL A 126 -18.22 -13.51 -13.23
CA VAL A 126 -16.98 -12.83 -13.54
C VAL A 126 -16.30 -13.62 -14.65
N GLY A 127 -16.33 -13.07 -15.86
CA GLY A 127 -16.03 -13.85 -17.04
C GLY A 127 -14.64 -14.43 -16.89
N LEU A 128 -14.50 -15.70 -17.20
CA LEU A 128 -13.23 -16.40 -17.40
C LEU A 128 -12.25 -15.64 -18.32
N ASP A 129 -12.65 -14.50 -18.82
CA ASP A 129 -11.91 -13.57 -19.67
C ASP A 129 -11.22 -12.41 -18.93
N ASP A 130 -11.24 -12.39 -17.57
CA ASP A 130 -10.43 -11.45 -16.79
C ASP A 130 -8.96 -11.53 -17.23
N VAL A 131 -8.41 -10.39 -17.61
CA VAL A 131 -7.02 -10.26 -18.03
C VAL A 131 -6.17 -9.96 -16.81
N VAL A 132 -5.14 -10.76 -16.60
CA VAL A 132 -4.19 -10.63 -15.49
C VAL A 132 -2.84 -10.19 -16.06
N VAL A 133 -2.16 -9.30 -15.36
CA VAL A 133 -0.78 -8.95 -15.71
C VAL A 133 0.14 -10.07 -15.23
N VAL A 134 0.92 -10.63 -16.14
CA VAL A 134 1.86 -11.72 -15.83
C VAL A 134 3.22 -11.42 -16.47
N GLY A 135 4.15 -11.00 -15.65
CA GLY A 135 5.47 -10.61 -16.13
C GLY A 135 5.37 -9.41 -17.08
N TYR A 136 5.98 -9.55 -18.23
CA TYR A 136 6.07 -8.48 -19.24
C TYR A 136 4.91 -8.47 -20.25
N GLY A 137 3.70 -8.92 -19.83
CA GLY A 137 2.53 -8.93 -20.70
C GLY A 137 1.25 -9.27 -19.95
N THR A 138 0.14 -9.24 -20.68
CA THR A 138 -1.17 -9.59 -20.17
C THR A 138 -1.63 -10.93 -20.74
N GLN A 139 -2.27 -11.75 -19.92
CA GLN A 139 -2.87 -13.03 -20.30
C GLN A 139 -4.29 -13.14 -19.74
N LYS A 140 -5.16 -13.87 -20.42
CA LYS A 140 -6.46 -14.21 -19.86
C LYS A 140 -6.27 -15.11 -18.64
N LYS A 141 -6.96 -14.84 -17.54
CA LYS A 141 -6.88 -15.62 -16.29
C LYS A 141 -7.10 -17.11 -16.55
N ARG A 142 -8.00 -17.45 -17.46
CA ARG A 142 -8.26 -18.83 -17.88
C ARG A 142 -7.06 -19.53 -18.54
N ASP A 143 -6.15 -18.76 -19.19
CA ASP A 143 -5.03 -19.30 -19.96
C ASP A 143 -3.73 -19.36 -19.15
N LEU A 144 -3.76 -18.94 -17.87
CA LEU A 144 -2.60 -19.01 -16.98
C LEU A 144 -2.21 -20.45 -16.68
N THR A 145 -0.95 -20.78 -16.83
CA THR A 145 -0.36 -22.07 -16.44
C THR A 145 0.15 -22.09 -15.01
N GLY A 146 0.39 -20.92 -14.40
CA GLY A 146 0.86 -20.76 -13.03
C GLY A 146 -0.25 -20.41 -12.03
N ALA A 147 0.05 -20.50 -10.71
CA ALA A 147 -0.85 -20.06 -9.66
C ALA A 147 -0.73 -18.54 -9.46
N VAL A 148 -1.75 -17.83 -9.93
CA VAL A 148 -1.89 -16.38 -9.77
C VAL A 148 -3.19 -16.09 -9.02
N THR A 149 -3.10 -15.20 -8.02
CA THR A 149 -4.26 -14.66 -7.32
C THR A 149 -4.34 -13.18 -7.61
N SER A 150 -5.51 -12.72 -8.02
CA SER A 150 -5.77 -11.33 -8.37
C SER A 150 -6.78 -10.73 -7.38
N ILE A 151 -6.49 -9.55 -6.86
CA ILE A 151 -7.34 -8.77 -5.96
C ILE A 151 -7.63 -7.43 -6.66
N LYS A 152 -8.89 -7.01 -6.65
CA LYS A 152 -9.33 -5.76 -7.26
C LYS A 152 -9.30 -4.59 -6.27
N ALA A 153 -9.31 -3.36 -6.80
CA ALA A 153 -9.32 -2.12 -6.02
C ALA A 153 -10.40 -2.07 -4.93
N GLU A 154 -11.58 -2.59 -5.23
CA GLU A 154 -12.73 -2.61 -4.33
C GLU A 154 -12.44 -3.37 -3.04
N ASP A 155 -11.78 -4.53 -3.15
CA ASP A 155 -11.40 -5.35 -2.00
C ASP A 155 -10.28 -4.71 -1.15
N ILE A 156 -9.41 -3.91 -1.78
CA ILE A 156 -8.29 -3.24 -1.11
C ILE A 156 -8.79 -2.06 -0.28
N THR A 157 -9.75 -1.30 -0.81
CA THR A 157 -10.26 -0.07 -0.19
C THR A 157 -11.28 -0.31 0.93
N LEU A 158 -11.76 -1.54 1.11
CA LEU A 158 -12.64 -1.91 2.23
C LEU A 158 -12.01 -1.74 3.60
N ALA A 159 -10.69 -1.92 3.71
CA ALA A 159 -9.97 -1.73 4.96
C ALA A 159 -9.45 -0.28 5.05
N PRO A 160 -9.80 0.48 6.12
CA PRO A 160 -9.34 1.84 6.32
C PRO A 160 -7.88 1.86 6.82
N THR A 161 -6.95 1.45 5.96
CA THR A 161 -5.51 1.44 6.26
C THR A 161 -4.74 2.36 5.31
N SER A 162 -3.65 2.93 5.79
CA SER A 162 -2.69 3.66 4.96
C SER A 162 -1.76 2.74 4.16
N ASN A 163 -1.72 1.44 4.49
CA ASN A 163 -0.84 0.44 3.88
C ASN A 163 -1.63 -0.59 3.08
N ALA A 164 -1.42 -0.64 1.76
CA ALA A 164 -2.13 -1.56 0.87
C ALA A 164 -1.94 -3.05 1.24
N MET A 165 -0.79 -3.42 1.80
CA MET A 165 -0.53 -4.82 2.16
C MET A 165 -1.32 -5.26 3.40
N GLU A 166 -1.51 -4.37 4.37
CA GLU A 166 -2.36 -4.67 5.53
C GLU A 166 -3.81 -4.95 5.11
N ALA A 167 -4.31 -4.25 4.09
CA ALA A 167 -5.63 -4.49 3.52
C ALA A 167 -5.79 -5.89 2.90
N LEU A 168 -4.69 -6.57 2.59
CA LEU A 168 -4.66 -7.91 1.99
C LEU A 168 -4.56 -9.04 3.02
N GLN A 169 -4.38 -8.73 4.29
CA GLN A 169 -4.26 -9.74 5.35
C GLN A 169 -5.46 -10.70 5.33
N GLY A 170 -5.17 -12.01 5.28
CA GLY A 170 -6.19 -13.07 5.22
C GLY A 170 -6.91 -13.24 3.87
N LYS A 171 -6.70 -12.36 2.87
CA LYS A 171 -7.38 -12.43 1.57
C LYS A 171 -6.66 -13.25 0.51
N ILE A 172 -5.39 -13.55 0.70
CA ILE A 172 -4.56 -14.26 -0.28
C ILE A 172 -4.05 -15.56 0.33
N ALA A 173 -4.55 -16.70 -0.15
CA ALA A 173 -4.10 -18.00 0.30
C ALA A 173 -2.58 -18.20 0.11
N GLY A 174 -1.87 -18.59 1.17
CA GLY A 174 -0.42 -18.81 1.18
C GLY A 174 0.42 -17.52 1.26
N MET A 175 -0.20 -16.37 1.52
CA MET A 175 0.47 -15.11 1.85
C MET A 175 0.20 -14.80 3.33
N ASP A 176 1.27 -14.68 4.08
CA ASP A 176 1.24 -14.28 5.49
C ASP A 176 1.67 -12.82 5.60
N ILE A 177 0.86 -12.01 6.24
CA ILE A 177 1.09 -10.58 6.46
C ILE A 177 0.96 -10.33 7.95
N ALA A 178 2.08 -10.12 8.62
CA ALA A 178 2.14 -9.90 10.06
C ALA A 178 2.51 -8.45 10.39
N VAL A 179 1.64 -7.77 11.09
CA VAL A 179 1.95 -6.46 11.67
C VAL A 179 2.70 -6.70 12.97
N THR A 180 4.02 -6.60 12.92
CA THR A 180 4.92 -6.91 14.04
C THR A 180 5.12 -5.74 15.00
N SER A 181 4.70 -4.54 14.62
CA SER A 181 4.83 -3.32 15.41
C SER A 181 3.62 -2.41 15.22
N GLY A 182 3.09 -1.88 16.32
CA GLY A 182 2.08 -0.81 16.29
C GLY A 182 2.66 0.59 16.05
N GLN A 183 3.97 0.71 15.84
CA GLN A 183 4.63 1.99 15.60
C GLN A 183 4.21 2.57 14.24
N ILE A 184 3.84 3.84 14.21
CA ILE A 184 3.43 4.52 12.98
C ILE A 184 4.52 4.41 11.91
N GLY A 185 4.08 4.09 10.67
CA GLY A 185 4.96 3.96 9.51
C GLY A 185 5.86 2.72 9.54
N SER A 186 5.61 1.76 10.46
CA SER A 186 6.21 0.42 10.38
C SER A 186 5.63 -0.32 9.16
N SER A 187 6.46 -1.16 8.53
CA SER A 187 6.01 -2.05 7.45
C SER A 187 5.65 -3.41 8.03
N PRO A 188 4.56 -4.04 7.58
CA PRO A 188 4.28 -5.42 7.94
C PRO A 188 5.35 -6.36 7.38
N GLU A 189 5.59 -7.46 8.04
CA GLU A 189 6.37 -8.58 7.50
C GLU A 189 5.48 -9.37 6.52
N ILE A 190 5.99 -9.63 5.33
CA ILE A 190 5.23 -10.27 4.26
C ILE A 190 5.97 -11.50 3.80
N LEU A 191 5.34 -12.66 3.96
CA LEU A 191 5.87 -13.95 3.52
C LEU A 191 4.92 -14.58 2.51
N LEU A 192 5.47 -15.17 1.46
CA LEU A 192 4.71 -15.93 0.48
C LEU A 192 5.16 -17.39 0.47
N ARG A 193 4.28 -18.29 0.95
CA ARG A 193 4.56 -19.73 1.13
C ARG A 193 5.71 -20.00 2.12
N GLY A 194 5.84 -19.17 3.15
CA GLY A 194 6.79 -19.32 4.24
C GLY A 194 8.19 -18.78 3.95
N SER A 195 9.06 -18.88 4.94
CA SER A 195 10.45 -18.46 4.89
C SER A 195 11.31 -19.46 4.11
N ARG A 196 12.21 -18.99 3.26
CA ARG A 196 13.09 -19.80 2.40
C ARG A 196 14.57 -19.62 2.66
N SER A 197 14.95 -18.50 3.26
CA SER A 197 16.35 -18.17 3.52
C SER A 197 16.56 -17.80 4.98
N ILE A 198 17.66 -18.26 5.56
CA ILE A 198 18.11 -17.88 6.90
C ILE A 198 18.91 -16.57 6.84
N TYR A 199 19.65 -16.33 5.77
CA TYR A 199 20.56 -15.18 5.63
C TYR A 199 20.05 -14.12 4.65
N GLY A 200 19.22 -14.50 3.66
CA GLY A 200 18.69 -13.59 2.65
C GLY A 200 17.29 -13.07 3.02
N SER A 201 16.84 -12.04 2.32
CA SER A 201 15.47 -11.56 2.44
C SER A 201 14.47 -12.66 2.07
N ASN A 202 13.38 -12.76 2.83
CA ASN A 202 12.23 -13.62 2.54
C ASN A 202 11.04 -12.82 1.97
N GLU A 203 11.18 -11.51 1.85
CA GLU A 203 10.14 -10.63 1.31
C GLU A 203 9.94 -10.88 -0.20
N PRO A 204 8.70 -10.92 -0.69
CA PRO A 204 8.42 -11.03 -2.11
C PRO A 204 8.88 -9.79 -2.89
N LEU A 205 9.17 -9.96 -4.18
CA LEU A 205 9.47 -8.85 -5.07
C LEU A 205 8.19 -8.07 -5.39
N PHE A 206 8.20 -6.75 -5.17
CA PHE A 206 7.12 -5.86 -5.57
C PHE A 206 7.42 -5.22 -6.93
N ILE A 207 6.48 -5.37 -7.86
CA ILE A 207 6.53 -4.76 -9.19
C ILE A 207 5.35 -3.80 -9.32
N ILE A 208 5.65 -2.52 -9.53
CA ILE A 208 4.66 -1.46 -9.61
C ILE A 208 4.65 -0.92 -11.04
N ASP A 209 3.53 -1.08 -11.75
CA ASP A 209 3.37 -0.72 -13.17
C ASP A 209 4.50 -1.28 -14.08
N GLY A 210 5.02 -2.47 -13.72
CA GLY A 210 6.07 -3.16 -14.46
C GLY A 210 7.50 -2.90 -13.96
N VAL A 211 7.70 -2.07 -12.95
CA VAL A 211 9.01 -1.68 -12.42
C VAL A 211 9.16 -2.11 -10.97
N PRO A 212 10.32 -2.63 -10.51
CA PRO A 212 10.57 -2.87 -9.10
C PRO A 212 10.39 -1.60 -8.27
N GLY A 213 9.67 -1.71 -7.15
CA GLY A 213 9.37 -0.56 -6.31
C GLY A 213 8.90 -0.95 -4.91
N SER A 214 8.61 0.03 -4.05
CA SER A 214 8.12 -0.18 -2.69
C SER A 214 6.62 0.08 -2.60
N TYR A 215 5.87 -0.92 -2.13
CA TYR A 215 4.42 -0.81 -1.91
C TYR A 215 4.05 0.27 -0.87
N SER A 216 4.93 0.54 0.11
CA SER A 216 4.71 1.54 1.16
C SER A 216 4.68 2.98 0.65
N GLN A 217 5.05 3.19 -0.62
CA GLN A 217 5.07 4.50 -1.27
C GLN A 217 3.81 4.77 -2.11
N ILE A 218 2.85 3.82 -2.16
CA ILE A 218 1.65 3.93 -2.98
C ILE A 218 0.43 4.10 -2.09
N ASN A 219 -0.44 5.06 -2.45
CA ASN A 219 -1.76 5.17 -1.83
C ASN A 219 -2.63 3.97 -2.25
N PRO A 220 -3.21 3.20 -1.31
CA PRO A 220 -4.15 2.11 -1.64
C PRO A 220 -5.28 2.52 -2.60
N ALA A 221 -5.77 3.77 -2.50
CA ALA A 221 -6.81 4.30 -3.37
C ALA A 221 -6.40 4.45 -4.84
N ASP A 222 -5.09 4.47 -5.14
CA ASP A 222 -4.56 4.57 -6.51
C ASP A 222 -4.34 3.20 -7.18
N ILE A 223 -4.57 2.10 -6.47
CA ILE A 223 -4.38 0.75 -6.98
C ILE A 223 -5.62 0.32 -7.77
N GLU A 224 -5.42 -0.28 -8.94
CA GLU A 224 -6.47 -0.92 -9.75
C GLU A 224 -6.53 -2.42 -9.45
N THR A 225 -5.37 -3.14 -9.47
CA THR A 225 -5.27 -4.56 -9.15
C THR A 225 -3.96 -4.91 -8.45
N ILE A 226 -4.00 -5.98 -7.66
CA ILE A 226 -2.81 -6.63 -7.13
C ILE A 226 -2.84 -8.09 -7.57
N ASP A 227 -1.82 -8.50 -8.33
CA ASP A 227 -1.64 -9.85 -8.84
C ASP A 227 -0.45 -10.52 -8.16
N VAL A 228 -0.68 -11.68 -7.51
CA VAL A 228 0.35 -12.39 -6.75
C VAL A 228 0.76 -13.68 -7.45
N LEU A 229 2.01 -13.73 -7.91
CA LEU A 229 2.64 -14.87 -8.56
C LEU A 229 3.31 -15.75 -7.50
N LYS A 230 2.82 -16.99 -7.36
CA LYS A 230 3.21 -17.88 -6.24
C LYS A 230 4.13 -19.02 -6.66
N ASP A 231 4.14 -19.39 -7.95
CA ASP A 231 4.87 -20.56 -8.47
C ASP A 231 6.17 -20.16 -9.12
N ALA A 232 7.18 -21.03 -9.02
CA ALA A 232 8.45 -20.84 -9.71
C ALA A 232 8.28 -20.69 -11.23
N SER A 233 7.32 -21.42 -11.85
CA SER A 233 7.01 -21.29 -13.28
C SER A 233 6.47 -19.91 -13.68
N SER A 234 5.81 -19.19 -12.77
CA SER A 234 5.33 -17.81 -13.01
C SER A 234 6.38 -16.77 -12.67
N THR A 235 7.22 -17.04 -11.65
CA THR A 235 8.18 -16.06 -11.12
C THR A 235 9.56 -16.14 -11.76
N ALA A 236 9.91 -17.24 -12.47
CA ALA A 236 11.20 -17.41 -13.14
C ALA A 236 11.51 -16.30 -14.15
N ILE A 237 10.50 -15.66 -14.74
CA ILE A 237 10.67 -14.50 -15.63
C ILE A 237 11.30 -13.28 -14.91
N TYR A 238 11.28 -13.26 -13.57
CA TYR A 238 11.95 -12.28 -12.70
C TYR A 238 13.33 -12.78 -12.18
N GLY A 239 13.72 -14.02 -12.54
CA GLY A 239 15.05 -14.59 -12.35
C GLY A 239 15.54 -14.55 -10.91
N SER A 240 16.70 -13.91 -10.72
CA SER A 240 17.40 -13.80 -9.44
C SER A 240 16.65 -13.01 -8.35
N ALA A 241 15.54 -12.38 -8.64
CA ALA A 241 14.71 -11.66 -7.66
C ALA A 241 13.35 -12.34 -7.40
N GLY A 242 13.03 -13.42 -8.14
CA GLY A 242 11.72 -14.07 -8.12
C GLY A 242 11.55 -15.21 -7.09
N ALA A 243 12.57 -15.55 -6.30
CA ALA A 243 12.56 -16.72 -5.42
C ALA A 243 11.44 -16.70 -4.36
N ASN A 244 11.19 -15.54 -3.77
CA ASN A 244 10.20 -15.39 -2.69
C ASN A 244 8.78 -15.09 -3.20
N GLY A 245 8.56 -15.20 -4.53
CA GLY A 245 7.33 -14.79 -5.18
C GLY A 245 7.35 -13.34 -5.64
N VAL A 246 6.32 -12.96 -6.38
CA VAL A 246 6.21 -11.61 -6.96
C VAL A 246 4.81 -11.07 -6.71
N VAL A 247 4.74 -9.85 -6.21
CA VAL A 247 3.50 -9.08 -6.03
C VAL A 247 3.50 -7.95 -7.06
N MET A 248 2.58 -8.04 -8.02
CA MET A 248 2.43 -7.04 -9.07
C MET A 248 1.31 -6.08 -8.71
N ILE A 249 1.62 -4.81 -8.63
CA ILE A 249 0.66 -3.74 -8.34
C ILE A 249 0.45 -2.94 -9.63
N THR A 250 -0.77 -2.98 -10.12
CA THR A 250 -1.19 -2.15 -11.24
C THR A 250 -1.97 -0.96 -10.71
N THR A 251 -1.58 0.24 -11.11
CA THR A 251 -2.22 1.46 -10.64
C THR A 251 -3.26 1.97 -11.63
N LYS A 252 -4.21 2.76 -11.14
CA LYS A 252 -5.27 3.38 -11.93
C LYS A 252 -4.70 4.21 -13.07
N ARG A 253 -5.29 4.05 -14.25
CA ARG A 253 -4.96 4.78 -15.48
C ARG A 253 -6.11 5.64 -15.96
N GLY A 254 -5.82 6.66 -16.75
CA GLY A 254 -6.85 7.44 -17.44
C GLY A 254 -7.72 6.54 -18.33
N LYS A 255 -9.03 6.72 -18.26
CA LYS A 255 -10.02 6.00 -19.09
C LYS A 255 -10.69 6.99 -20.04
N GLN A 256 -11.01 6.53 -21.27
CA GLN A 256 -11.77 7.36 -22.20
C GLN A 256 -13.19 7.57 -21.67
N GLY A 257 -13.65 8.83 -21.65
CA GLY A 257 -14.98 9.18 -21.17
C GLY A 257 -15.04 10.61 -20.64
N LYS A 258 -16.18 10.94 -20.04
CA LYS A 258 -16.31 12.21 -19.31
C LYS A 258 -15.36 12.23 -18.13
N PRO A 259 -14.74 13.37 -17.83
CA PRO A 259 -13.91 13.50 -16.62
C PRO A 259 -14.69 13.14 -15.37
N THR A 260 -14.09 12.30 -14.53
CA THR A 260 -14.63 11.95 -13.20
C THR A 260 -13.68 12.44 -12.14
N VAL A 261 -14.25 13.03 -11.10
CA VAL A 261 -13.52 13.49 -9.92
C VAL A 261 -14.01 12.66 -8.74
N ASN A 262 -13.09 12.01 -8.04
CA ASN A 262 -13.41 11.30 -6.81
C ASN A 262 -12.72 12.02 -5.65
N PHE A 263 -13.45 12.17 -4.55
CA PHE A 263 -12.94 12.69 -3.28
C PHE A 263 -13.32 11.73 -2.17
N ASP A 264 -12.31 11.27 -1.43
CA ASP A 264 -12.47 10.36 -0.31
C ASP A 264 -11.85 11.01 0.93
N ALA A 265 -12.57 10.99 2.03
CA ALA A 265 -12.08 11.45 3.31
C ALA A 265 -12.55 10.52 4.42
N TYR A 266 -11.66 10.19 5.35
CA TYR A 266 -12.05 9.50 6.57
C TYR A 266 -11.26 9.98 7.79
N TYR A 267 -11.87 9.79 8.95
CA TYR A 267 -11.26 9.98 10.24
C TYR A 267 -11.46 8.72 11.08
N GLY A 268 -10.35 8.14 11.54
CA GLY A 268 -10.35 6.89 12.30
C GLY A 268 -9.78 7.07 13.70
N PHE A 269 -10.30 6.29 14.63
CA PHE A 269 -9.78 6.17 15.99
C PHE A 269 -9.27 4.75 16.19
N SER A 270 -8.09 4.62 16.81
CA SER A 270 -7.54 3.33 17.18
C SER A 270 -7.19 3.36 18.65
N GLY A 271 -7.62 2.33 19.36
CA GLY A 271 -7.30 2.11 20.77
C GLY A 271 -6.44 0.87 20.94
N ASN A 272 -6.21 0.52 22.18
CA ASN A 272 -5.49 -0.66 22.60
C ASN A 272 -6.46 -1.65 23.28
N PRO A 273 -7.18 -2.51 22.54
CA PRO A 273 -8.32 -3.26 23.09
C PRO A 273 -7.92 -4.38 24.06
N ASN A 274 -6.69 -4.89 24.01
CA ASN A 274 -6.25 -6.07 24.76
C ASN A 274 -4.86 -5.91 25.37
N TYR A 275 -4.49 -4.73 25.77
CA TYR A 275 -3.20 -4.54 26.38
C TYR A 275 -3.22 -5.10 27.81
N LYS A 276 -2.26 -5.96 28.13
CA LYS A 276 -2.08 -6.38 29.52
C LYS A 276 -1.54 -5.17 30.28
N HIS A 277 -2.29 -4.72 31.28
CA HIS A 277 -1.79 -3.75 32.25
C HIS A 277 -0.61 -4.36 33.04
N GLY A 278 0.23 -3.54 33.62
CA GLY A 278 1.17 -3.98 34.65
C GLY A 278 0.41 -4.55 35.85
N MET A 279 1.13 -5.16 36.79
CA MET A 279 0.50 -5.58 38.06
C MET A 279 -0.11 -4.37 38.71
N THR A 280 -1.36 -4.48 39.16
CA THR A 280 -1.98 -3.50 40.05
C THR A 280 -1.25 -3.48 41.39
N GLY A 281 -1.50 -2.46 42.22
CA GLY A 281 -0.89 -2.38 43.55
C GLY A 281 -1.11 -3.62 44.38
N ASP A 282 -2.35 -4.11 44.42
CA ASP A 282 -2.72 -5.30 45.22
C ASP A 282 -2.10 -6.59 44.67
N GLU A 283 -2.08 -6.75 43.35
CA GLU A 283 -1.43 -7.89 42.67
C GLU A 283 0.08 -7.91 42.94
N TRP A 284 0.72 -6.73 42.85
CA TRP A 284 2.14 -6.60 43.14
C TRP A 284 2.46 -6.95 44.60
N VAL A 285 1.67 -6.46 45.55
CA VAL A 285 1.83 -6.78 46.97
C VAL A 285 1.63 -8.27 47.22
N ALA A 286 0.58 -8.88 46.63
CA ALA A 286 0.34 -10.31 46.77
C ALA A 286 1.52 -11.13 46.22
N TYR A 287 2.03 -10.77 45.05
CA TYR A 287 3.22 -11.40 44.45
C TYR A 287 4.45 -11.27 45.37
N GLN A 288 4.72 -10.10 45.93
CA GLN A 288 5.87 -9.88 46.81
C GLN A 288 5.75 -10.64 48.11
N LYS A 289 4.55 -10.75 48.70
CA LYS A 289 4.29 -11.59 49.87
C LYS A 289 4.57 -13.06 49.59
N GLU A 290 4.13 -13.56 48.46
CA GLU A 290 4.39 -14.94 48.05
C GLU A 290 5.89 -15.19 47.81
N ALA A 291 6.55 -14.28 47.11
CA ALA A 291 8.00 -14.34 46.88
C ALA A 291 8.79 -14.32 48.21
N TYR A 292 8.38 -13.48 49.15
CA TYR A 292 8.98 -13.43 50.51
C TYR A 292 8.80 -14.76 51.27
N LYS A 293 7.57 -15.32 51.25
CA LYS A 293 7.24 -16.62 51.85
C LYS A 293 8.08 -17.75 51.26
N TYR A 294 8.19 -17.79 49.94
CA TYR A 294 9.01 -18.78 49.26
C TYR A 294 10.49 -18.68 49.63
N LYS A 295 11.02 -17.48 49.73
CA LYS A 295 12.43 -17.25 50.05
C LYS A 295 12.76 -17.55 51.51
N ASN A 296 11.87 -17.18 52.44
CA ASN A 296 12.17 -17.20 53.88
C ASN A 296 11.45 -18.32 54.65
N GLY A 297 10.52 -19.06 54.02
CA GLY A 297 9.73 -20.12 54.64
C GLY A 297 8.62 -19.64 55.58
N ILE A 298 8.43 -18.32 55.72
CA ILE A 298 7.45 -17.68 56.61
C ILE A 298 6.68 -16.60 55.86
N GLU A 299 5.46 -16.32 56.31
CA GLU A 299 4.66 -15.23 55.75
C GLU A 299 5.15 -13.86 56.20
N ALA A 300 5.03 -12.86 55.36
CA ALA A 300 5.31 -11.49 55.73
C ALA A 300 4.18 -10.95 56.60
N THR A 301 4.50 -10.69 57.85
CA THR A 301 3.55 -10.14 58.84
C THR A 301 3.52 -8.61 58.85
N ASP A 302 4.60 -7.99 58.38
CA ASP A 302 4.77 -6.55 58.30
C ASP A 302 5.23 -6.16 56.90
N MET A 303 4.69 -5.08 56.35
CA MET A 303 5.04 -4.60 55.03
C MET A 303 6.45 -4.01 54.96
N SER A 304 7.06 -3.62 56.06
CA SER A 304 8.46 -3.16 56.11
C SER A 304 9.48 -4.22 55.68
N VAL A 305 9.14 -5.53 55.80
CA VAL A 305 10.02 -6.61 55.33
C VAL A 305 9.96 -6.80 53.81
N ILE A 306 8.87 -6.36 53.19
CA ILE A 306 8.70 -6.32 51.73
C ILE A 306 9.28 -5.03 51.18
N PHE A 307 8.88 -3.90 51.76
CA PHE A 307 9.38 -2.58 51.42
C PHE A 307 10.51 -2.21 52.40
N ASN A 308 11.65 -2.87 52.25
CA ASN A 308 12.83 -2.69 53.12
C ASN A 308 13.48 -1.29 53.01
N ASN A 309 12.98 -0.42 52.17
CA ASN A 309 13.38 0.98 52.04
C ASN A 309 12.26 1.87 52.58
N PRO A 310 12.57 2.80 53.54
CA PRO A 310 11.56 3.68 54.11
C PRO A 310 10.76 4.48 53.07
N THR A 311 11.40 4.92 51.99
CA THR A 311 10.73 5.67 50.89
C THR A 311 9.67 4.81 50.19
N TYR A 312 9.92 3.52 50.02
CA TYR A 312 8.94 2.61 49.41
C TYR A 312 7.78 2.32 50.34
N LEU A 313 8.08 2.14 51.65
CA LEU A 313 7.06 1.92 52.65
C LEU A 313 6.14 3.15 52.78
N ASP A 314 6.71 4.34 52.87
CA ASP A 314 5.95 5.60 52.91
C ASP A 314 5.05 5.79 51.68
N ALA A 315 5.57 5.55 50.51
CA ALA A 315 4.77 5.62 49.25
C ALA A 315 3.65 4.57 49.23
N TYR A 316 3.89 3.36 49.76
CA TYR A 316 2.87 2.33 49.92
C TYR A 316 1.78 2.75 50.92
N GLU A 317 2.15 3.26 52.07
CA GLU A 317 1.22 3.74 53.10
C GLU A 317 0.38 4.92 52.61
N GLN A 318 0.94 5.76 51.71
CA GLN A 318 0.24 6.86 51.07
C GLN A 318 -0.60 6.41 49.88
N GLY A 319 -0.54 5.14 49.45
CA GLY A 319 -1.29 4.61 48.33
C GLY A 319 -0.90 5.17 46.94
N LYS A 320 0.38 5.53 46.76
CA LYS A 320 0.93 6.14 45.54
C LYS A 320 1.17 5.11 44.45
N TRP A 321 0.11 4.44 43.98
CA TRP A 321 0.17 3.46 42.90
C TRP A 321 0.09 4.12 41.54
N ILE A 322 0.88 3.61 40.58
CA ILE A 322 0.97 4.14 39.22
C ILE A 322 0.73 3.01 38.22
N ASP A 323 -0.22 3.20 37.31
CA ASP A 323 -0.31 2.39 36.10
C ASP A 323 0.54 3.04 34.98
N TRP A 324 1.78 2.59 34.88
CA TRP A 324 2.73 3.13 33.91
C TRP A 324 2.31 2.88 32.47
N VAL A 325 1.52 1.84 32.19
CA VAL A 325 1.05 1.54 30.83
C VAL A 325 0.02 2.56 30.40
N ASP A 326 -0.91 2.89 31.28
CA ASP A 326 -1.92 3.92 31.01
C ASP A 326 -1.25 5.30 30.86
N GLU A 327 -0.31 5.64 31.75
CA GLU A 327 0.45 6.89 31.67
C GLU A 327 1.24 7.03 30.38
N ALA A 328 1.84 5.94 29.88
CA ALA A 328 2.64 5.94 28.66
C ALA A 328 1.78 5.95 27.38
N SER A 329 0.61 5.31 27.40
CA SER A 329 -0.22 5.06 26.24
C SER A 329 -1.63 5.68 26.31
N GLY A 330 -1.94 6.43 27.34
CA GLY A 330 -3.30 6.95 27.66
C GLY A 330 -3.88 7.91 26.64
N ARG A 331 -3.55 7.77 25.33
CA ARG A 331 -4.18 8.54 24.28
C ARG A 331 -4.75 7.63 23.19
N THR A 332 -5.85 8.06 22.59
CA THR A 332 -6.41 7.44 21.40
C THR A 332 -5.54 7.80 20.18
N ALA A 333 -5.09 6.80 19.46
CA ALA A 333 -4.44 7.01 18.18
C ALA A 333 -5.47 7.46 17.14
N THR A 334 -5.07 8.34 16.23
CA THR A 334 -5.98 8.87 15.20
C THR A 334 -5.34 8.82 13.83
N THR A 335 -6.15 8.50 12.83
CA THR A 335 -5.78 8.60 11.42
C THR A 335 -6.78 9.47 10.70
N GLN A 336 -6.30 10.47 9.98
CA GLN A 336 -7.12 11.26 9.05
C GLN A 336 -6.49 11.20 7.67
N LYS A 337 -7.34 10.98 6.67
CA LYS A 337 -6.92 10.88 5.27
C LYS A 337 -7.87 11.66 4.38
N TYR A 338 -7.27 12.38 3.45
CA TYR A 338 -7.98 13.10 2.40
C TYR A 338 -7.32 12.73 1.07
N SER A 339 -8.10 12.28 0.11
CA SER A 339 -7.62 11.97 -1.24
C SER A 339 -8.56 12.50 -2.29
N MET A 340 -7.99 13.05 -3.34
CA MET A 340 -8.71 13.54 -4.51
C MET A 340 -8.07 12.96 -5.76
N SER A 341 -8.86 12.42 -6.66
CA SER A 341 -8.37 11.94 -7.95
C SER A 341 -9.24 12.42 -9.09
N VAL A 342 -8.59 12.64 -10.23
CA VAL A 342 -9.22 13.01 -11.50
C VAL A 342 -8.86 11.96 -12.54
N ASN A 343 -9.87 11.39 -13.16
CA ASN A 343 -9.73 10.48 -14.29
C ASN A 343 -10.37 11.12 -15.51
N ALA A 344 -9.58 11.39 -16.55
CA ALA A 344 -10.03 12.04 -17.75
C ALA A 344 -9.38 11.41 -18.98
N GLY A 345 -10.11 11.36 -20.09
CA GLY A 345 -9.52 10.87 -21.34
C GLY A 345 -10.36 11.14 -22.57
N GLY A 346 -9.67 11.59 -23.61
CA GLY A 346 -10.15 11.66 -24.99
C GLY A 346 -9.81 10.39 -25.77
N LYS A 347 -9.87 10.49 -27.10
CA LYS A 347 -9.49 9.38 -28.00
C LYS A 347 -7.99 9.09 -27.95
N SER A 348 -7.16 10.13 -27.89
CA SER A 348 -5.69 10.02 -27.98
C SER A 348 -4.97 10.27 -26.68
N THR A 349 -5.54 11.06 -25.75
CA THR A 349 -4.90 11.40 -24.46
C THR A 349 -5.74 10.87 -23.32
N LYS A 350 -5.11 10.18 -22.38
CA LYS A 350 -5.73 9.69 -21.14
C LYS A 350 -4.87 10.11 -19.96
N VAL A 351 -5.50 10.64 -18.91
CA VAL A 351 -4.83 11.18 -17.74
C VAL A 351 -5.50 10.64 -16.47
N TYR A 352 -4.71 10.17 -15.55
CA TYR A 352 -5.08 9.96 -14.17
C TYR A 352 -4.15 10.80 -13.28
N ALA A 353 -4.72 11.65 -12.44
CA ALA A 353 -3.99 12.44 -11.47
C ALA A 353 -4.63 12.26 -10.09
N ALA A 354 -3.82 12.10 -9.05
CA ALA A 354 -4.29 11.98 -7.68
C ALA A 354 -3.39 12.74 -6.71
N LEU A 355 -4.02 13.28 -5.67
CA LEU A 355 -3.39 13.94 -4.53
C LEU A 355 -3.93 13.29 -3.26
N SER A 356 -3.07 13.01 -2.29
CA SER A 356 -3.52 12.57 -0.98
C SER A 356 -2.67 13.17 0.14
N TYR A 357 -3.33 13.38 1.27
CA TYR A 357 -2.72 13.73 2.54
C TYR A 357 -3.20 12.73 3.59
N THR A 358 -2.27 12.20 4.37
CA THR A 358 -2.55 11.33 5.51
C THR A 358 -1.80 11.85 6.73
N GLN A 359 -2.51 11.97 7.85
CA GLN A 359 -1.91 12.22 9.15
C GLN A 359 -2.26 11.07 10.08
N ASP A 360 -1.23 10.45 10.66
CA ASP A 360 -1.35 9.43 11.68
C ASP A 360 -0.76 9.94 12.99
N LYS A 361 -1.48 9.78 14.10
CA LYS A 361 -1.00 10.02 15.47
C LYS A 361 -1.08 8.72 16.25
N GLY A 362 0.05 8.27 16.80
CA GLY A 362 0.17 7.00 17.50
C GLY A 362 -0.38 7.01 18.91
N LEU A 363 -0.32 5.85 19.56
CA LEU A 363 -0.62 5.70 20.99
C LEU A 363 0.40 6.40 21.87
N LEU A 364 1.67 6.45 21.43
CA LEU A 364 2.72 7.17 22.16
C LEU A 364 2.62 8.68 21.90
N LYS A 365 2.80 9.49 22.97
CA LYS A 365 2.55 10.95 22.92
C LYS A 365 3.40 11.72 21.88
N ASN A 366 4.59 11.23 21.58
CA ASN A 366 5.55 11.85 20.65
C ASN A 366 5.59 11.17 19.27
N GLU A 367 4.56 10.41 18.92
CA GLU A 367 4.51 9.65 17.68
C GLU A 367 3.47 10.21 16.74
N GLN A 368 3.92 10.71 15.58
CA GLN A 368 3.05 11.18 14.51
C GLN A 368 3.73 11.09 13.14
N GLN A 369 2.91 11.09 12.10
CA GLN A 369 3.37 11.11 10.71
C GLN A 369 2.43 11.96 9.87
N ASP A 370 3.02 12.83 9.03
CA ASP A 370 2.34 13.51 7.95
C ASP A 370 2.88 13.01 6.61
N MET A 371 2.00 12.57 5.71
CA MET A 371 2.36 12.02 4.41
C MET A 371 1.58 12.70 3.30
N TYR A 372 2.30 13.18 2.28
CA TYR A 372 1.77 13.82 1.07
C TYR A 372 2.15 12.97 -0.14
N GLN A 373 1.17 12.63 -0.96
CA GLN A 373 1.40 11.81 -2.14
C GLN A 373 0.78 12.46 -3.37
N ILE A 374 1.52 12.41 -4.47
CA ILE A 374 1.07 12.88 -5.78
C ILE A 374 1.30 11.75 -6.77
N ARG A 375 0.27 11.42 -7.54
CA ARG A 375 0.37 10.47 -8.64
C ARG A 375 -0.08 11.10 -9.95
N LEU A 376 0.67 10.84 -11.03
CA LEU A 376 0.33 11.29 -12.38
C LEU A 376 0.63 10.16 -13.38
N ASN A 377 -0.40 9.74 -14.11
CA ASN A 377 -0.30 8.78 -15.19
C ASN A 377 -0.87 9.42 -16.46
N ILE A 378 -0.08 9.47 -17.52
CA ILE A 378 -0.46 10.03 -18.81
C ILE A 378 -0.16 9.00 -19.88
N ASP A 379 -1.14 8.71 -20.73
CA ASP A 379 -1.01 7.91 -21.93
C ASP A 379 -1.41 8.77 -23.13
N GLN A 380 -0.50 8.92 -24.11
CA GLN A 380 -0.70 9.70 -25.32
C GLN A 380 -0.52 8.81 -26.55
N GLU A 381 -1.58 8.59 -27.31
CA GLU A 381 -1.52 8.00 -28.65
C GLU A 381 -1.09 9.09 -29.65
N ILE A 382 0.12 8.94 -30.20
CA ILE A 382 0.66 9.88 -31.23
C ILE A 382 0.18 9.46 -32.62
N PHE A 383 0.30 8.15 -32.86
CA PHE A 383 -0.21 7.49 -34.05
C PHE A 383 -0.94 6.22 -33.64
N LYS A 384 -1.79 5.66 -34.49
CA LYS A 384 -2.48 4.39 -34.20
C LYS A 384 -1.52 3.23 -33.84
N TRP A 385 -0.26 3.34 -34.25
CA TRP A 385 0.79 2.36 -34.02
C TRP A 385 1.86 2.84 -33.02
N ALA A 386 1.77 4.08 -32.50
CA ALA A 386 2.77 4.62 -31.55
C ALA A 386 2.11 5.36 -30.39
N LYS A 387 2.46 4.95 -29.17
CA LYS A 387 1.98 5.50 -27.91
C LYS A 387 3.15 5.90 -27.03
N LEU A 388 3.10 7.10 -26.45
CA LEU A 388 3.94 7.53 -25.35
C LEU A 388 3.18 7.40 -24.03
N GLY A 389 3.87 7.02 -22.98
CA GLY A 389 3.31 7.04 -21.66
C GLY A 389 4.29 7.56 -20.63
N PHE A 390 3.71 8.12 -19.59
CA PHE A 390 4.44 8.69 -18.45
C PHE A 390 3.72 8.32 -17.17
N THR A 391 4.45 7.84 -16.18
CA THR A 391 3.94 7.60 -14.83
C THR A 391 4.88 8.22 -13.82
N SER A 392 4.35 8.90 -12.84
CA SER A 392 5.14 9.46 -11.74
C SER A 392 4.40 9.31 -10.43
N ASN A 393 5.13 8.93 -9.40
CA ASN A 393 4.69 8.87 -8.02
C ASN A 393 5.67 9.64 -7.15
N LEU A 394 5.18 10.65 -6.44
CA LEU A 394 5.93 11.41 -5.45
C LEU A 394 5.31 11.17 -4.09
N ASN A 395 6.15 10.88 -3.11
CA ASN A 395 5.75 10.75 -1.71
C ASN A 395 6.71 11.58 -0.85
N TYR A 396 6.15 12.50 -0.07
CA TYR A 396 6.88 13.21 0.98
C TYR A 396 6.30 12.82 2.33
N ARG A 397 7.18 12.47 3.27
CA ARG A 397 6.82 12.04 4.62
C ARG A 397 7.63 12.80 5.65
N ASP A 398 6.95 13.34 6.67
CA ASP A 398 7.54 13.89 7.89
C ASP A 398 7.03 13.06 9.07
N ARG A 399 7.93 12.38 9.78
CA ARG A 399 7.58 11.42 10.81
C ARG A 399 8.38 11.68 12.08
N ASP A 400 7.68 11.82 13.18
CA ASP A 400 8.24 11.73 14.53
C ASP A 400 7.98 10.32 15.07
N ALA A 401 9.03 9.62 15.47
CA ALA A 401 8.95 8.25 15.96
C ALA A 401 9.14 8.21 17.48
N GLY A 402 8.28 7.47 18.18
CA GLY A 402 8.40 7.17 19.59
C GLY A 402 9.55 6.20 19.90
N VAL A 403 9.88 6.05 21.17
CA VAL A 403 10.89 5.10 21.61
C VAL A 403 10.33 3.67 21.58
N LYS A 404 11.04 2.76 20.92
CA LYS A 404 10.58 1.37 20.70
C LYS A 404 10.20 0.59 21.95
N ASN A 405 10.85 0.87 23.08
CA ASN A 405 10.70 0.06 24.31
C ASN A 405 9.87 0.73 25.40
N THR A 406 9.14 1.81 25.11
CA THR A 406 8.36 2.55 26.11
C THR A 406 7.36 1.64 26.84
N PHE A 407 6.60 0.82 26.11
CA PHE A 407 5.66 -0.12 26.72
C PHE A 407 6.33 -1.21 27.56
N THR A 408 7.42 -1.79 27.07
CA THR A 408 8.17 -2.80 27.84
C THR A 408 8.69 -2.22 29.14
N LYS A 409 9.19 -0.99 29.11
CA LYS A 409 9.62 -0.28 30.32
C LYS A 409 8.46 0.01 31.25
N ALA A 410 7.33 0.48 30.71
CA ALA A 410 6.13 0.72 31.51
C ALA A 410 5.65 -0.55 32.23
N LEU A 411 5.57 -1.70 31.52
CA LEU A 411 5.19 -2.99 32.09
C LEU A 411 6.15 -3.52 33.16
N THR A 412 7.44 -3.18 33.08
CA THR A 412 8.48 -3.68 34.00
C THR A 412 8.89 -2.68 35.06
N SER A 413 8.36 -1.46 35.02
CA SER A 413 8.67 -0.43 36.01
C SER A 413 7.96 -0.70 37.34
N PHE A 414 8.60 -0.30 38.41
CA PHE A 414 8.06 -0.41 39.75
C PHE A 414 6.78 0.42 39.89
N PRO A 415 5.62 -0.16 40.28
CA PRO A 415 4.32 0.49 40.18
C PRO A 415 3.99 1.42 41.37
N LEU A 416 4.98 2.00 42.00
CA LEU A 416 4.79 2.80 43.24
C LEU A 416 5.67 4.05 43.17
N GLY A 417 5.13 5.21 43.52
CA GLY A 417 5.83 6.50 43.56
C GLY A 417 5.00 7.63 42.97
N ASP A 418 5.65 8.71 42.57
CA ASP A 418 5.03 9.89 41.95
C ASP A 418 5.49 10.03 40.51
N ALA A 419 4.57 9.92 39.52
CA ALA A 419 4.87 10.07 38.11
C ALA A 419 5.19 11.54 37.70
N TYR A 420 4.63 12.48 38.47
CA TYR A 420 4.70 13.92 38.18
C TYR A 420 5.19 14.71 39.38
N ASN A 421 5.79 15.86 39.14
CA ASN A 421 6.10 16.87 40.13
C ASN A 421 4.85 17.73 40.43
N GLU A 422 4.94 18.58 41.46
CA GLU A 422 3.84 19.48 41.84
C GLU A 422 3.44 20.47 40.73
N ASP A 423 4.33 20.76 39.78
CA ASP A 423 4.09 21.61 38.61
C ASP A 423 3.58 20.83 37.41
N GLU A 424 3.12 19.58 37.59
CA GLU A 424 2.65 18.66 36.56
C GLU A 424 3.72 18.23 35.54
N SER A 425 4.97 18.60 35.74
CA SER A 425 6.07 18.10 34.89
C SER A 425 6.37 16.63 35.22
N ILE A 426 6.82 15.87 34.19
CA ILE A 426 7.19 14.46 34.38
C ILE A 426 8.39 14.37 35.31
N ARG A 427 8.26 13.55 36.35
CA ARG A 427 9.35 13.28 37.29
C ARG A 427 10.32 12.28 36.66
N HIS A 428 11.60 12.67 36.53
CA HIS A 428 12.64 11.85 35.95
C HIS A 428 12.97 10.61 36.80
N GLU A 429 13.15 10.83 38.11
CA GLU A 429 13.34 9.78 39.13
C GLU A 429 12.10 9.78 40.02
N PHE A 430 11.26 8.74 39.88
CA PHE A 430 9.96 8.73 40.53
C PHE A 430 9.98 8.16 41.97
N ILE A 431 10.95 7.30 42.29
CA ILE A 431 11.19 6.79 43.62
C ILE A 431 12.61 6.18 43.71
N ASN A 432 13.40 6.57 44.69
CA ASN A 432 14.67 5.95 45.08
C ASN A 432 15.50 5.35 43.93
N SER A 433 16.02 6.19 43.03
CA SER A 433 16.82 5.83 41.86
C SER A 433 16.09 4.99 40.80
N GLN A 434 14.75 4.88 40.87
CA GLN A 434 13.95 4.31 39.83
C GLN A 434 13.56 5.41 38.81
N TYR A 435 13.91 5.18 37.55
CA TYR A 435 13.69 6.16 36.49
C TYR A 435 12.36 5.95 35.81
N SER A 436 11.63 7.06 35.61
CA SER A 436 10.32 7.06 34.99
C SER A 436 10.35 6.48 33.57
N PRO A 437 9.48 5.53 33.23
CA PRO A 437 9.30 5.09 31.85
C PRO A 437 8.85 6.22 30.92
N LEU A 438 8.34 7.34 31.46
CA LEU A 438 7.96 8.55 30.74
C LEU A 438 9.15 9.49 30.45
N GLY A 439 10.39 9.12 30.80
CA GLY A 439 11.58 9.96 30.59
C GLY A 439 11.74 10.50 29.16
N ASP A 440 11.29 9.73 28.18
CA ASP A 440 11.32 10.13 26.77
C ASP A 440 10.26 11.19 26.40
N TYR A 441 9.30 11.48 27.28
CA TYR A 441 8.29 12.53 27.13
C TYR A 441 8.66 13.81 27.89
N ILE A 442 9.73 13.80 28.68
CA ILE A 442 10.25 15.01 29.32
C ILE A 442 10.61 16.01 28.22
N LYS A 443 10.18 17.25 28.41
CA LYS A 443 10.39 18.32 27.44
C LYS A 443 11.87 18.46 27.08
N GLU A 444 12.15 18.56 25.79
CA GLU A 444 13.51 18.75 25.23
C GLU A 444 14.47 17.57 25.45
N GLN A 445 14.00 16.39 25.93
CA GLN A 445 14.86 15.23 26.19
C GLN A 445 14.92 14.21 25.07
N TYR A 446 13.93 14.20 24.15
CA TYR A 446 13.90 13.23 23.07
C TYR A 446 13.40 13.85 21.76
N ALA A 447 14.09 13.50 20.67
CA ALA A 447 13.62 13.73 19.31
C ALA A 447 14.09 12.62 18.36
N ASN A 448 13.21 12.15 17.51
CA ASN A 448 13.50 11.24 16.40
C ASN A 448 12.62 11.61 15.22
N ASN A 449 13.07 12.59 14.45
CA ASN A 449 12.34 13.10 13.29
C ASN A 449 12.99 12.62 11.99
N THR A 450 12.19 11.98 11.13
CA THR A 450 12.61 11.55 9.81
C THR A 450 11.79 12.25 8.74
N ARG A 451 12.47 12.93 7.82
CA ARG A 451 11.88 13.48 6.59
C ARG A 451 12.38 12.70 5.41
N SER A 452 11.46 12.24 4.58
CA SER A 452 11.83 11.48 3.38
C SER A 452 11.05 11.95 2.16
N THR A 453 11.73 11.95 1.02
CA THR A 453 11.15 12.19 -0.29
C THR A 453 11.43 10.99 -1.16
N TYR A 454 10.40 10.45 -1.78
CA TYR A 454 10.50 9.37 -2.74
C TYR A 454 9.85 9.80 -4.05
N ILE A 455 10.58 9.65 -5.14
CA ILE A 455 10.10 9.93 -6.50
C ILE A 455 10.39 8.69 -7.34
N ASN A 456 9.36 8.15 -7.96
CA ASN A 456 9.50 7.10 -8.97
C ASN A 456 8.82 7.56 -10.25
N THR A 457 9.55 7.60 -11.33
CA THR A 457 9.06 8.08 -12.62
C THR A 457 9.45 7.13 -13.72
N THR A 458 8.50 6.79 -14.61
CA THR A 458 8.73 5.94 -15.78
C THR A 458 8.18 6.63 -17.01
N GLY A 459 9.03 6.79 -18.02
CA GLY A 459 8.63 7.16 -19.38
C GLY A 459 8.72 5.93 -20.29
N TYR A 460 7.77 5.76 -21.20
CA TYR A 460 7.83 4.66 -22.18
C TYR A 460 7.33 5.05 -23.56
N LEU A 461 7.91 4.42 -24.56
CA LEU A 461 7.43 4.40 -25.94
C LEU A 461 6.97 2.98 -26.27
N GLU A 462 5.74 2.85 -26.76
CA GLU A 462 5.16 1.59 -27.23
C GLU A 462 4.81 1.70 -28.71
N LEU A 463 5.32 0.77 -29.50
CA LEU A 463 5.11 0.69 -30.94
C LEU A 463 4.37 -0.61 -31.29
N THR A 464 3.31 -0.51 -32.06
CA THR A 464 2.51 -1.63 -32.59
C THR A 464 2.42 -1.58 -34.10
N PRO A 465 3.55 -1.78 -34.84
CA PRO A 465 3.64 -1.50 -36.28
C PRO A 465 2.78 -2.43 -37.10
N VAL A 466 2.58 -3.66 -36.66
CA VAL A 466 1.73 -4.66 -37.29
C VAL A 466 0.90 -5.41 -36.24
N LYS A 467 -0.22 -6.00 -36.66
CA LYS A 467 -1.08 -6.75 -35.76
C LYS A 467 -0.31 -7.88 -35.07
N GLY A 468 -0.41 -7.93 -33.76
CA GLY A 468 0.24 -8.94 -32.91
C GLY A 468 1.66 -8.62 -32.49
N LEU A 469 2.37 -7.69 -33.14
CA LEU A 469 3.71 -7.26 -32.76
C LEU A 469 3.64 -5.97 -31.92
N SER A 470 4.23 -5.99 -30.72
CA SER A 470 4.45 -4.78 -29.92
C SER A 470 5.89 -4.71 -29.43
N PHE A 471 6.45 -3.52 -29.50
CA PHE A 471 7.76 -3.19 -28.91
C PHE A 471 7.57 -2.04 -27.92
N ARG A 472 8.01 -2.23 -26.70
CA ARG A 472 8.00 -1.19 -25.65
C ARG A 472 9.41 -0.98 -25.14
N SER A 473 9.87 0.27 -25.19
CA SER A 473 11.09 0.72 -24.53
C SER A 473 10.69 1.63 -23.39
N GLN A 474 11.14 1.36 -22.17
CA GLN A 474 10.84 2.14 -20.99
C GLN A 474 12.08 2.47 -20.19
N LEU A 475 12.13 3.70 -19.70
CA LEU A 475 13.17 4.20 -18.79
C LEU A 475 12.49 4.59 -17.47
N SER A 476 12.94 3.99 -16.39
CA SER A 476 12.47 4.27 -15.04
C SER A 476 13.58 4.86 -14.20
N ALA A 477 13.25 5.85 -13.40
CA ALA A 477 14.15 6.46 -12.44
C ALA A 477 13.47 6.52 -11.06
N THR A 478 14.21 6.10 -10.03
CA THR A 478 13.79 6.23 -8.64
C THR A 478 14.81 7.07 -7.89
N LEU A 479 14.31 8.06 -7.17
CA LEU A 479 15.06 8.90 -6.25
C LEU A 479 14.46 8.75 -4.87
N SER A 480 15.30 8.43 -3.89
CA SER A 480 14.92 8.44 -2.48
C SER A 480 15.93 9.26 -1.70
N ASN A 481 15.44 10.21 -0.94
CA ASN A 481 16.25 11.04 -0.06
C ASN A 481 15.62 11.01 1.32
N SER A 482 16.41 10.77 2.36
CA SER A 482 15.95 10.82 3.74
C SER A 482 16.95 11.54 4.64
N ARG A 483 16.40 12.30 5.59
CA ARG A 483 17.14 12.92 6.68
C ARG A 483 16.48 12.53 7.99
N GLN A 484 17.22 11.85 8.86
CA GLN A 484 16.80 11.55 10.23
C GLN A 484 17.60 12.40 11.21
N GLY A 485 16.91 13.10 12.10
CA GLY A 485 17.51 13.79 13.25
C GLY A 485 17.15 13.05 14.52
N LEU A 486 18.16 12.65 15.29
CA LEU A 486 18.04 11.95 16.56
C LEU A 486 18.62 12.81 17.69
N TYR A 487 17.94 12.82 18.83
CA TYR A 487 18.44 13.43 20.06
C TYR A 487 17.99 12.64 21.27
N TRP A 488 18.92 12.37 22.15
CA TRP A 488 18.72 11.76 23.46
C TRP A 488 19.37 12.62 24.53
N GLY A 489 18.56 13.32 25.32
CA GLY A 489 19.00 14.12 26.45
C GLY A 489 19.44 13.27 27.64
N ALA A 490 20.00 13.90 28.65
CA ALA A 490 20.51 13.23 29.84
C ALA A 490 19.43 12.45 30.61
N GLN A 491 18.19 12.91 30.58
CA GLN A 491 17.06 12.32 31.28
C GLN A 491 16.27 11.32 30.42
N CYS A 492 16.61 11.18 29.13
CA CYS A 492 15.97 10.26 28.23
C CYS A 492 16.27 8.81 28.56
N ASN A 493 15.26 7.95 28.59
CA ASN A 493 15.42 6.53 28.83
C ASN A 493 16.23 5.83 27.74
N ALA A 494 16.14 6.27 26.49
CA ALA A 494 16.89 5.73 25.38
C ALA A 494 18.40 5.98 25.49
N ASN A 495 18.80 7.04 26.18
CA ASN A 495 20.21 7.43 26.38
C ASN A 495 20.96 6.49 27.33
N ARG A 496 20.32 6.07 28.42
CA ARG A 496 20.98 5.43 29.56
C ARG A 496 21.76 4.15 29.24
N PRO A 497 21.25 3.21 28.43
CA PRO A 497 21.99 1.99 28.14
C PRO A 497 23.28 2.23 27.37
N THR A 498 23.31 3.26 26.54
CA THR A 498 24.39 3.49 25.56
C THR A 498 25.34 4.62 25.98
N TYR A 499 24.79 5.72 26.49
CA TYR A 499 25.54 6.97 26.73
C TYR A 499 25.59 7.39 28.20
N ALA A 500 25.08 6.55 29.11
CA ALA A 500 25.11 6.75 30.57
C ALA A 500 24.65 8.15 31.03
N GLY A 501 23.61 8.71 30.38
CA GLY A 501 23.07 10.03 30.69
C GLY A 501 23.83 11.20 30.05
N THR A 502 24.82 10.96 29.21
CA THR A 502 25.44 12.02 28.40
C THR A 502 24.54 12.38 27.21
N PRO A 503 24.14 13.63 27.00
CA PRO A 503 23.33 14.00 25.83
C PRO A 503 24.00 13.58 24.52
N HIS A 504 23.22 13.02 23.62
CA HIS A 504 23.70 12.52 22.34
C HIS A 504 22.78 12.95 21.21
N ALA A 505 23.36 13.36 20.10
CA ALA A 505 22.63 13.76 18.90
C ALA A 505 23.25 13.21 17.64
N GLU A 506 22.42 12.87 16.66
CA GLU A 506 22.84 12.43 15.32
C GLU A 506 21.96 13.04 14.25
N VAL A 507 22.55 13.31 13.10
CA VAL A 507 21.86 13.56 11.85
C VAL A 507 22.35 12.54 10.83
N LYS A 508 21.40 11.74 10.32
CA LYS A 508 21.66 10.75 9.27
C LYS A 508 21.04 11.24 7.98
N HIS A 509 21.83 11.25 6.92
CA HIS A 509 21.36 11.46 5.55
C HIS A 509 21.55 10.19 4.74
N ALA A 510 20.58 9.87 3.90
CA ALA A 510 20.70 8.78 2.95
C ALA A 510 20.05 9.18 1.63
N GLU A 511 20.78 8.96 0.55
CA GLU A 511 20.33 9.19 -0.81
C GLU A 511 20.45 7.92 -1.61
N ALA A 512 19.43 7.58 -2.38
CA ALA A 512 19.41 6.42 -3.24
C ALA A 512 18.89 6.80 -4.62
N TYR A 513 19.63 6.40 -5.65
CA TYR A 513 19.26 6.56 -7.05
C TYR A 513 19.20 5.20 -7.73
N SER A 514 18.16 4.94 -8.49
CA SER A 514 18.07 3.74 -9.31
C SER A 514 17.54 4.10 -10.69
N TYR A 515 18.21 3.58 -11.72
CA TYR A 515 17.77 3.70 -13.11
C TYR A 515 17.59 2.31 -13.69
N MET A 516 16.49 2.12 -14.41
CA MET A 516 16.22 0.88 -15.12
C MET A 516 15.76 1.19 -16.54
N TRP A 517 16.46 0.64 -17.52
CA TRP A 517 16.07 0.68 -18.91
C TRP A 517 15.70 -0.71 -19.37
N GLU A 518 14.46 -0.85 -19.88
CA GLU A 518 13.97 -2.13 -20.37
C GLU A 518 13.43 -1.99 -21.78
N ASN A 519 13.66 -3.03 -22.57
CA ASN A 519 13.07 -3.19 -23.91
C ASN A 519 12.31 -4.51 -23.94
N ILE A 520 11.06 -4.46 -24.33
CA ILE A 520 10.13 -5.58 -24.32
C ILE A 520 9.57 -5.75 -25.72
N LEU A 521 9.86 -6.86 -26.35
CA LEU A 521 9.30 -7.24 -27.66
C LEU A 521 8.31 -8.38 -27.45
N ASN A 522 7.07 -8.17 -27.84
CA ASN A 522 6.01 -9.18 -27.80
C ASN A 522 5.49 -9.44 -29.21
N TYR A 523 5.31 -10.73 -29.53
CA TYR A 523 4.62 -11.15 -30.74
C TYR A 523 3.56 -12.19 -30.40
N LYS A 524 2.33 -11.97 -30.89
CA LYS A 524 1.19 -12.89 -30.71
C LYS A 524 0.55 -13.14 -32.06
N ILE A 525 0.32 -14.41 -32.37
CA ILE A 525 -0.34 -14.82 -33.63
C ILE A 525 -1.24 -16.02 -33.37
N THR A 526 -2.43 -16.00 -33.98
CA THR A 526 -3.34 -17.15 -34.04
C THR A 526 -3.28 -17.74 -35.44
N VAL A 527 -2.94 -19.03 -35.53
CA VAL A 527 -2.85 -19.78 -36.77
C VAL A 527 -3.99 -20.81 -36.82
N ALA A 528 -4.61 -20.97 -37.98
CA ALA A 528 -5.70 -21.93 -38.23
C ALA A 528 -6.85 -21.85 -37.19
N LYS A 529 -7.09 -20.67 -36.61
CA LYS A 529 -8.11 -20.36 -35.56
C LYS A 529 -7.93 -21.06 -34.22
N ASP A 530 -7.18 -22.15 -34.16
CA ASP A 530 -7.07 -23.03 -32.99
C ASP A 530 -5.70 -22.97 -32.28
N HIS A 531 -4.68 -22.44 -32.96
CA HIS A 531 -3.32 -22.41 -32.47
C HIS A 531 -2.90 -20.96 -32.13
N ASP A 532 -2.78 -20.67 -30.84
CA ASP A 532 -2.30 -19.37 -30.36
C ASP A 532 -0.83 -19.47 -29.95
N PHE A 533 0.01 -18.67 -30.57
CA PHE A 533 1.42 -18.55 -30.25
C PHE A 533 1.72 -17.17 -29.67
N GLY A 534 2.55 -17.12 -28.65
CA GLY A 534 3.07 -15.89 -28.07
C GLY A 534 4.56 -16.02 -27.79
N ALA A 535 5.32 -15.00 -28.15
CA ALA A 535 6.73 -14.89 -27.81
C ALA A 535 7.00 -13.54 -27.16
N THR A 536 7.80 -13.52 -26.11
CA THR A 536 8.23 -12.30 -25.40
C THR A 536 9.74 -12.33 -25.27
N PHE A 537 10.42 -11.28 -25.71
CA PHE A 537 11.85 -11.07 -25.47
C PHE A 537 12.04 -9.78 -24.68
N VAL A 538 12.87 -9.83 -23.65
CA VAL A 538 13.14 -8.69 -22.74
C VAL A 538 14.64 -8.50 -22.61
N THR A 539 15.07 -7.26 -22.69
CA THR A 539 16.39 -6.84 -22.19
C THR A 539 16.21 -5.81 -21.11
N SER A 540 16.95 -5.92 -20.02
CA SER A 540 16.90 -4.97 -18.90
C SER A 540 18.31 -4.63 -18.44
N TRP A 541 18.55 -3.36 -18.22
CA TRP A 541 19.72 -2.84 -17.56
C TRP A 541 19.31 -1.98 -16.39
N GLN A 542 19.90 -2.23 -15.22
CA GLN A 542 19.65 -1.51 -13.99
C GLN A 542 20.94 -1.07 -13.34
N LYS A 543 20.98 0.16 -12.84
CA LYS A 543 22.00 0.70 -11.95
C LYS A 543 21.33 1.24 -10.70
N ALA A 544 21.85 0.88 -9.53
CA ALA A 544 21.44 1.46 -8.26
C ALA A 544 22.68 1.97 -7.51
N GLN A 545 22.53 3.10 -6.84
CA GLN A 545 23.57 3.76 -6.07
C GLN A 545 22.94 4.24 -4.76
N ASN A 546 23.60 3.94 -3.65
CA ASN A 546 23.22 4.41 -2.33
C ASN A 546 24.40 5.13 -1.71
N GLU A 547 24.14 6.26 -1.09
CA GLU A 547 25.11 7.04 -0.35
C GLU A 547 24.50 7.45 0.98
N SER A 548 25.25 7.31 2.06
CA SER A 548 24.77 7.74 3.37
C SER A 548 25.91 8.32 4.19
N TYR A 549 25.56 9.25 5.05
CA TYR A 549 26.46 9.83 6.02
C TYR A 549 25.73 10.13 7.33
N VAL A 550 26.45 9.89 8.41
CA VAL A 550 26.04 10.16 9.77
C VAL A 550 26.98 11.19 10.37
N THR A 551 26.42 12.25 10.90
CA THR A 551 27.15 13.20 11.72
C THR A 551 26.53 13.19 13.10
N GLY A 552 27.33 12.93 14.12
CA GLY A 552 26.83 12.83 15.47
C GLY A 552 27.80 13.45 16.50
N GLY A 553 27.32 13.54 17.73
CA GLY A 553 28.13 14.02 18.83
C GLY A 553 27.46 13.85 20.19
N SER A 554 28.29 13.80 21.23
CA SER A 554 27.88 13.64 22.61
C SER A 554 28.36 14.78 23.49
N GLY A 555 27.64 15.06 24.60
CA GLY A 555 28.00 16.09 25.56
C GLY A 555 27.66 17.50 25.07
N GLN A 556 26.48 17.68 24.49
CA GLN A 556 25.96 19.00 24.14
C GLN A 556 25.60 19.79 25.41
N ASP A 557 25.81 21.10 25.35
CA ASP A 557 25.60 21.98 26.51
C ASP A 557 24.12 22.37 26.72
N MET A 558 23.28 22.22 25.71
CA MET A 558 21.86 22.62 25.75
C MET A 558 20.95 21.64 25.04
N ASP A 559 20.00 21.05 25.74
CA ASP A 559 19.01 20.09 25.23
C ASP A 559 18.09 20.71 24.17
N LYS A 560 17.72 22.00 24.30
CA LYS A 560 16.82 22.71 23.36
C LYS A 560 17.33 22.79 21.91
N TRP A 561 18.62 22.51 21.67
CA TRP A 561 19.17 22.49 20.32
C TRP A 561 18.90 21.16 19.62
N PHE A 562 18.58 20.13 20.37
CA PHE A 562 18.40 18.77 19.83
C PHE A 562 19.60 18.40 18.93
N TYR A 563 19.34 17.98 17.70
CA TYR A 563 20.33 17.63 16.67
C TYR A 563 20.73 18.81 15.75
N HIS A 564 20.26 20.03 16.04
CA HIS A 564 20.50 21.18 15.13
C HIS A 564 21.85 21.85 15.32
N ARG A 565 22.60 21.55 16.39
CA ARG A 565 23.89 22.19 16.66
C ARG A 565 24.94 21.20 17.13
N LEU A 566 25.28 20.24 16.25
CA LEU A 566 26.27 19.20 16.54
C LEU A 566 27.68 19.76 16.82
N ALA A 567 28.03 20.93 16.26
CA ALA A 567 29.31 21.59 16.50
C ALA A 567 29.56 21.95 17.98
N SER A 568 28.52 22.01 18.85
CA SER A 568 28.66 22.25 20.29
C SER A 568 28.93 20.99 21.09
N ALA A 569 28.89 19.81 20.48
CA ALA A 569 29.17 18.55 21.18
C ALA A 569 30.65 18.43 21.55
N LYS A 570 30.91 17.94 22.76
CA LYS A 570 32.30 17.73 23.27
C LYS A 570 33.04 16.63 22.50
N SER A 571 32.31 15.59 22.08
CA SER A 571 32.82 14.52 21.24
C SER A 571 32.00 14.47 19.97
N GLN A 572 32.64 14.39 18.80
CA GLN A 572 31.98 14.36 17.49
C GLN A 572 32.45 13.12 16.73
N HIS A 573 31.57 12.57 15.86
CA HIS A 573 31.90 11.50 14.93
C HIS A 573 31.23 11.74 13.58
N ILE A 574 31.88 11.25 12.55
CA ILE A 574 31.39 11.31 11.18
C ILE A 574 31.59 9.93 10.56
N GLU A 575 30.56 9.41 9.94
CA GLU A 575 30.59 8.14 9.21
C GLU A 575 30.01 8.37 7.81
N SER A 576 30.53 7.66 6.82
CA SER A 576 29.96 7.67 5.48
C SER A 576 30.03 6.28 4.87
N ASP A 577 29.06 5.96 4.04
CA ASP A 577 28.99 4.71 3.30
C ASP A 577 28.52 4.97 1.87
N TYR A 578 29.06 4.21 0.92
CA TYR A 578 28.72 4.29 -0.48
C TYR A 578 28.65 2.90 -1.08
N SER A 579 27.57 2.62 -1.81
CA SER A 579 27.43 1.38 -2.55
C SER A 579 26.86 1.62 -3.95
N GLN A 580 27.36 0.87 -4.93
CA GLN A 580 26.85 0.88 -6.29
C GLN A 580 26.66 -0.55 -6.80
N THR A 581 25.52 -0.82 -7.38
CA THR A 581 25.21 -2.11 -8.00
C THR A 581 24.74 -1.93 -9.43
N GLN A 582 25.03 -2.93 -10.26
CA GLN A 582 24.53 -3.01 -11.64
C GLN A 582 23.98 -4.41 -11.90
N LYS A 583 22.89 -4.45 -12.64
CA LYS A 583 22.26 -5.70 -13.08
C LYS A 583 21.93 -5.60 -14.56
N MET A 584 22.21 -6.66 -15.30
CA MET A 584 21.82 -6.82 -16.69
C MET A 584 21.08 -8.14 -16.87
N SER A 585 20.01 -8.11 -17.66
CA SER A 585 19.18 -9.30 -17.81
C SER A 585 18.67 -9.45 -19.22
N TYR A 586 18.55 -10.72 -19.65
CA TYR A 586 17.86 -11.13 -20.85
C TYR A 586 16.80 -12.15 -20.49
N ALA A 587 15.59 -12.03 -21.06
CA ALA A 587 14.55 -13.03 -20.82
C ALA A 587 13.85 -13.38 -22.14
N LEU A 588 13.55 -14.65 -22.29
CA LEU A 588 12.76 -15.19 -23.40
C LEU A 588 11.62 -16.02 -22.84
N ARG A 589 10.40 -15.77 -23.31
CA ARG A 589 9.23 -16.56 -22.97
C ARG A 589 8.48 -16.94 -24.23
N PHE A 590 8.04 -18.18 -24.29
CA PHE A 590 7.21 -18.74 -25.33
C PHE A 590 5.93 -19.32 -24.72
N ASN A 591 4.78 -18.96 -25.29
CA ASN A 591 3.48 -19.46 -24.89
C ASN A 591 2.84 -20.13 -26.11
N TYR A 592 2.23 -21.27 -25.91
CA TYR A 592 1.41 -21.94 -26.92
C TYR A 592 0.09 -22.40 -26.32
N SER A 593 -0.99 -22.21 -27.05
CA SER A 593 -2.31 -22.68 -26.67
C SER A 593 -2.98 -23.36 -27.87
N TYR A 594 -3.46 -24.57 -27.67
CA TYR A 594 -4.27 -25.30 -28.66
C TYR A 594 -5.73 -25.31 -28.19
N LYS A 595 -6.62 -24.68 -28.99
CA LYS A 595 -8.06 -24.55 -28.73
C LYS A 595 -8.39 -23.97 -27.33
N GLY A 596 -7.46 -23.25 -26.71
CA GLY A 596 -7.60 -22.79 -25.32
C GLY A 596 -7.64 -23.92 -24.28
N ARG A 597 -7.40 -25.18 -24.66
CA ARG A 597 -7.49 -26.37 -23.78
C ARG A 597 -6.14 -26.86 -23.30
N TYR A 598 -5.17 -26.96 -24.21
CA TYR A 598 -3.81 -27.42 -23.92
C TYR A 598 -2.89 -26.21 -23.98
N LEU A 599 -2.21 -25.94 -22.87
CA LEU A 599 -1.41 -24.74 -22.70
C LEU A 599 0.02 -25.13 -22.35
N LEU A 600 0.99 -24.50 -23.02
CA LEU A 600 2.41 -24.64 -22.77
C LEU A 600 3.01 -23.28 -22.54
N ASN A 601 3.82 -23.13 -21.50
CA ASN A 601 4.65 -21.97 -21.25
C ASN A 601 6.10 -22.44 -21.04
N LEU A 602 7.01 -21.83 -21.78
CA LEU A 602 8.46 -22.02 -21.60
C LEU A 602 9.08 -20.65 -21.39
N SER A 603 9.98 -20.53 -20.44
CA SER A 603 10.72 -19.30 -20.23
C SER A 603 12.15 -19.59 -19.77
N ASN A 604 13.07 -18.73 -20.16
CA ASN A 604 14.39 -18.68 -19.61
C ASN A 604 14.81 -17.22 -19.41
N ARG A 605 15.46 -16.96 -18.31
CA ARG A 605 16.05 -15.66 -17.98
C ARG A 605 17.51 -15.82 -17.61
N TRP A 606 18.34 -14.94 -18.10
CA TRP A 606 19.75 -14.81 -17.73
C TRP A 606 19.92 -13.50 -16.99
N ASP A 607 20.45 -13.56 -15.78
CA ASP A 607 20.76 -12.39 -14.95
C ASP A 607 22.26 -12.31 -14.70
N GLY A 608 22.86 -11.15 -14.99
CA GLY A 608 24.21 -10.79 -14.61
C GLY A 608 24.19 -9.70 -13.54
N VAL A 609 24.88 -9.91 -12.42
CA VAL A 609 24.94 -9.00 -11.28
C VAL A 609 26.38 -8.61 -10.94
N SER A 610 26.62 -7.34 -10.64
CA SER A 610 27.97 -6.81 -10.42
C SER A 610 28.60 -7.26 -9.11
N TRP A 611 27.79 -7.58 -8.09
CA TRP A 611 28.25 -7.87 -6.73
C TRP A 611 28.60 -9.34 -6.46
N PHE A 612 28.51 -10.21 -7.46
CA PHE A 612 29.00 -11.57 -7.35
C PHE A 612 30.44 -11.66 -7.83
N SER A 613 31.17 -12.65 -7.31
CA SER A 613 32.58 -12.91 -7.64
C SER A 613 32.79 -13.13 -9.14
N GLN A 614 33.98 -12.85 -9.59
CA GLN A 614 34.40 -13.11 -10.98
C GLN A 614 34.17 -14.59 -11.33
N GLY A 615 33.54 -14.87 -12.47
CA GLY A 615 33.14 -16.21 -12.90
C GLY A 615 31.72 -16.62 -12.50
N ASN A 616 31.13 -16.02 -11.45
CA ASN A 616 29.78 -16.35 -10.95
C ASN A 616 28.75 -15.21 -11.13
N LYS A 617 29.07 -14.20 -11.94
CA LYS A 617 28.21 -13.02 -12.13
C LYS A 617 26.94 -13.32 -12.89
N TRP A 618 26.91 -14.33 -13.73
CA TRP A 618 25.80 -14.71 -14.58
C TRP A 618 25.19 -16.03 -14.16
N ASP A 619 23.86 -16.09 -14.14
CA ASP A 619 23.12 -17.32 -13.90
C ASP A 619 21.86 -17.37 -14.79
N SER A 620 21.30 -18.58 -14.95
CA SER A 620 20.19 -18.88 -15.84
C SER A 620 19.01 -19.51 -15.08
N PHE A 621 17.82 -19.00 -15.31
CA PHE A 621 16.59 -19.37 -14.61
C PHE A 621 15.56 -19.88 -15.63
N PHE A 622 15.55 -21.20 -15.81
CA PHE A 622 14.64 -21.89 -16.72
C PHE A 622 13.32 -22.24 -16.01
N ALA A 623 12.20 -22.13 -16.75
CA ALA A 623 10.93 -22.65 -16.31
C ALA A 623 10.09 -23.19 -17.46
N ALA A 624 9.33 -24.23 -17.15
CA ALA A 624 8.35 -24.86 -18.04
C ALA A 624 7.04 -25.13 -17.29
N ALA A 625 5.92 -24.90 -17.94
CA ALA A 625 4.60 -25.23 -17.38
C ALA A 625 3.65 -25.72 -18.44
N LEU A 626 2.89 -26.77 -18.10
CA LEU A 626 1.82 -27.35 -18.89
C LEU A 626 0.49 -27.19 -18.16
N ALA A 627 -0.57 -26.92 -18.90
CA ALA A 627 -1.91 -26.97 -18.35
C ALA A 627 -2.90 -27.61 -19.33
N TRP A 628 -3.83 -28.38 -18.77
CA TRP A 628 -4.93 -29.00 -19.50
C TRP A 628 -6.26 -28.58 -18.86
N ARG A 629 -7.12 -27.94 -19.67
CA ARG A 629 -8.47 -27.54 -19.27
C ARG A 629 -9.44 -28.68 -19.56
N ILE A 630 -9.59 -29.56 -18.58
CA ILE A 630 -10.39 -30.78 -18.66
C ILE A 630 -11.87 -30.42 -18.83
N SER A 631 -12.35 -29.36 -18.15
CA SER A 631 -13.74 -28.90 -18.24
C SER A 631 -14.18 -28.50 -19.65
N ASP A 632 -13.23 -28.18 -20.55
CA ASP A 632 -13.53 -27.77 -21.92
C ASP A 632 -13.55 -28.93 -22.91
N GLU A 633 -13.31 -30.17 -22.44
CA GLU A 633 -13.35 -31.35 -23.28
C GLU A 633 -14.79 -31.82 -23.54
N ALA A 634 -15.03 -32.42 -24.71
CA ALA A 634 -16.35 -32.88 -25.10
C ALA A 634 -16.95 -33.91 -24.13
N PHE A 635 -16.13 -34.75 -23.49
CA PHE A 635 -16.59 -35.74 -22.51
C PHE A 635 -17.04 -35.12 -21.18
N MET A 636 -16.73 -33.85 -20.93
CA MET A 636 -17.14 -33.09 -19.72
C MET A 636 -18.42 -32.25 -19.95
N GLU A 637 -19.04 -32.33 -21.13
CA GLU A 637 -20.23 -31.53 -21.47
C GLU A 637 -21.38 -31.72 -20.46
N SER A 638 -21.57 -32.97 -20.00
CA SER A 638 -22.62 -33.36 -19.03
C SER A 638 -22.39 -32.77 -17.62
N THR A 639 -21.19 -32.34 -17.31
CA THR A 639 -20.84 -31.81 -15.97
C THR A 639 -20.99 -30.29 -15.84
N LYS A 640 -21.25 -29.56 -16.94
CA LYS A 640 -21.33 -28.07 -16.95
C LYS A 640 -22.39 -27.48 -16.04
N GLY A 641 -23.37 -28.27 -15.58
CA GLY A 641 -24.40 -27.81 -14.64
C GLY A 641 -23.89 -27.62 -13.20
N TRP A 642 -22.73 -28.21 -12.86
CA TRP A 642 -22.17 -28.17 -11.49
C TRP A 642 -20.65 -27.97 -11.46
N LEU A 643 -19.95 -28.13 -12.57
CA LEU A 643 -18.49 -28.02 -12.67
C LEU A 643 -18.10 -27.04 -13.81
N ASP A 644 -17.84 -25.80 -13.48
CA ASP A 644 -17.52 -24.76 -14.46
C ASP A 644 -16.08 -24.81 -14.94
N ASN A 645 -15.13 -25.16 -14.05
CA ASN A 645 -13.71 -25.11 -14.37
C ASN A 645 -12.91 -26.19 -13.65
N LEU A 646 -12.44 -27.16 -14.44
CA LEU A 646 -11.47 -28.16 -14.00
C LEU A 646 -10.21 -28.06 -14.84
N LYS A 647 -9.08 -27.74 -14.23
CA LYS A 647 -7.81 -27.51 -14.88
C LYS A 647 -6.67 -28.20 -14.15
N LEU A 648 -5.97 -29.09 -14.83
CA LEU A 648 -4.74 -29.70 -14.36
C LEU A 648 -3.55 -28.83 -14.78
N ARG A 649 -2.62 -28.59 -13.86
CA ARG A 649 -1.38 -27.83 -14.12
C ARG A 649 -0.18 -28.56 -13.56
N VAL A 650 0.89 -28.61 -14.35
CA VAL A 650 2.20 -29.13 -13.94
C VAL A 650 3.25 -28.10 -14.34
N GLY A 651 4.09 -27.71 -13.41
CA GLY A 651 5.12 -26.72 -13.65
C GLY A 651 6.43 -27.06 -12.95
N TYR A 652 7.52 -26.73 -13.61
CA TYR A 652 8.88 -26.77 -13.09
C TYR A 652 9.50 -25.40 -13.31
N GLY A 653 10.30 -24.91 -12.36
CA GLY A 653 11.03 -23.66 -12.53
C GLY A 653 12.16 -23.52 -11.52
N VAL A 654 13.21 -22.86 -11.99
CA VAL A 654 14.36 -22.46 -11.16
C VAL A 654 14.28 -20.96 -10.96
N THR A 655 14.39 -20.53 -9.72
CA THR A 655 14.44 -19.11 -9.33
C THR A 655 15.65 -18.88 -8.41
N GLY A 656 16.18 -17.67 -8.44
CA GLY A 656 17.32 -17.29 -7.60
C GLY A 656 16.95 -16.21 -6.58
N ASN A 657 17.81 -16.07 -5.57
CA ASN A 657 17.77 -14.96 -4.63
C ASN A 657 19.15 -14.26 -4.63
N SER A 658 19.22 -13.12 -5.28
CA SER A 658 20.44 -12.28 -5.32
C SER A 658 20.46 -11.22 -4.19
N GLY A 659 19.41 -11.15 -3.36
CA GLY A 659 19.33 -10.28 -2.19
C GLY A 659 20.11 -10.85 -0.98
N GLY A 660 20.56 -9.97 -0.09
CA GLY A 660 21.26 -10.36 1.15
C GLY A 660 22.78 -10.50 1.05
N MET A 661 23.35 -10.31 -0.13
CA MET A 661 24.80 -10.14 -0.28
C MET A 661 25.11 -8.65 -0.42
N GLY A 662 26.03 -8.14 0.39
CA GLY A 662 26.51 -6.77 0.29
C GLY A 662 27.19 -6.49 -1.05
N ALA A 663 27.03 -5.29 -1.59
CA ALA A 663 27.92 -4.77 -2.62
C ALA A 663 29.31 -4.53 -1.99
N TYR A 664 30.36 -4.84 -2.74
CA TYR A 664 31.72 -4.53 -2.31
C TYR A 664 31.99 -3.04 -2.44
#